data_92f0e06aab0128498ce8ff3c4ebff243
#
_entry.id   92f0e06aab0128498ce8ff3c4ebff243
#
_cell.length_a   1.000
_cell.length_b   1.000
_cell.length_c   1.000
_cell.angle_alpha   90.00
_cell.angle_beta   90.00
_cell.angle_gamma   90.00
#
_symmetry.space_group_name_H-M   'P 1'
#
loop_
_entity.id
_entity.type
_entity.pdbx_description
1 polymer ?
#
loop_
_entity_poly.entity_id
_entity_poly.type
_entity_poly.pdbx_seq_one_letter_code
_entity_poly.pdbx_strand_id
1 'polypeptide(L)'
;MSHVDESNPYLHDPPLEFEPVDSLSHAEAERQTEQLREAIREHDHRYYVEADPLIADRVYDLLFERLRELEAQYDLLEPDSPTRRVGGEPVGELQTVDHTAPMLSIDQSGEAEDVREFAERVRRELRAEGVDPTGYVCEPKFDGISLEAVYDEGRLQRAATRGDGREGDDVTAQARRIPSIPQRLRGDSPDFLAVRGEVFMPKDGFREHNRQRVERGEEPFANPRNATAGTIRQLNPSVVADRPLDCFFYGIMAYEDADQERPPTQWDELGAFGEWGLNVDDRAERVDDIGAAIDYRDELMAARDDLNYEIDGVVIKVDNVAACEALGNTSRSTRSAFAYKFPARTEVTTITDIVVQVGRTGRLTPVALLEPVQVGGVTVSRATLHNPGEIESLGVDVGDTVRVLRAGDVIPYIEEVVEDTSGSIFEFPKSCPVCDSPVERDGPLAFCPGGLACESQLERAIEHYVSRGGLDIEGLGPERIGQLREAGLLYSLADLYRLDVEELIELEGWGEKSARNLIEEIDAAREPPLDSFLTALSIPEVGGSTATELAAEFGSLEAVINADREELEAVDDVGPIVAEKIRDFFDTPENRAALDELLAAGVAPESVEVDEAADELDGLTFVFTGSLSVSRGDAQDLVEAHGANATGSVSGNTDYLVIGDNPGQRKQDDAAENDVAVVDEDVFAELLADCGIEWSPEL
;
A
#
# COMPACT_ATOMS: atom_id res chain seq x y z
N MET A 1 -11.27 13.67 30.07
CA MET A 1 -11.10 12.69 31.21
C MET A 1 -12.21 11.67 31.07
N SER A 2 -11.89 10.47 30.58
CA SER A 2 -12.88 9.40 30.46
C SER A 2 -13.40 9.12 31.88
N HIS A 3 -14.70 9.25 32.10
CA HIS A 3 -15.34 8.85 33.32
C HIS A 3 -15.50 7.32 33.31
N VAL A 4 -14.37 6.60 33.44
CA VAL A 4 -14.46 5.23 33.98
C VAL A 4 -15.06 5.39 35.35
N ASP A 5 -16.11 4.65 35.66
CA ASP A 5 -16.74 4.71 36.96
C ASP A 5 -15.71 4.19 37.98
N GLU A 6 -15.04 5.11 38.69
CA GLU A 6 -14.04 4.74 39.73
C GLU A 6 -14.65 3.85 40.81
N SER A 7 -15.97 3.72 40.88
CA SER A 7 -16.68 2.78 41.73
C SER A 7 -16.78 1.36 41.17
N ASN A 8 -16.29 1.12 39.93
CA ASN A 8 -16.28 -0.21 39.33
C ASN A 8 -15.44 -1.18 40.19
N PRO A 9 -16.06 -2.25 40.72
CA PRO A 9 -15.40 -3.13 41.71
C PRO A 9 -14.22 -3.93 41.12
N TYR A 10 -14.02 -3.91 39.83
CA TYR A 10 -12.97 -4.65 39.13
C TYR A 10 -11.76 -3.79 38.73
N LEU A 11 -11.71 -2.50 39.10
CA LEU A 11 -10.61 -1.60 38.71
C LEU A 11 -9.41 -1.68 39.71
N HIS A 12 -9.62 -1.39 40.97
CA HIS A 12 -8.51 -1.17 41.90
C HIS A 12 -8.23 -2.36 42.85
N ASP A 13 -9.28 -3.06 43.25
CA ASP A 13 -9.17 -4.20 44.20
C ASP A 13 -10.18 -5.31 43.78
N PRO A 14 -9.96 -5.94 42.61
CA PRO A 14 -10.87 -6.95 42.10
C PRO A 14 -10.99 -8.16 43.02
N PRO A 15 -12.18 -8.77 43.16
CA PRO A 15 -12.33 -10.02 43.90
C PRO A 15 -11.54 -11.14 43.22
N LEU A 16 -10.81 -11.93 44.01
CA LEU A 16 -10.05 -13.09 43.54
C LEU A 16 -10.88 -14.38 43.47
N GLU A 17 -12.11 -14.36 43.98
CA GLU A 17 -13.06 -15.48 43.93
C GLU A 17 -14.42 -14.95 43.46
N PHE A 18 -15.03 -15.65 42.52
CA PHE A 18 -16.35 -15.35 41.99
C PHE A 18 -17.37 -16.41 42.39
N GLU A 19 -18.64 -16.01 42.50
CA GLU A 19 -19.73 -16.97 42.59
C GLU A 19 -19.82 -17.79 41.27
N PRO A 20 -20.24 -19.07 41.33
CA PRO A 20 -20.42 -19.88 40.13
C PRO A 20 -21.31 -19.16 39.08
N VAL A 21 -20.92 -19.18 37.83
CA VAL A 21 -21.63 -18.46 36.74
C VAL A 21 -23.09 -18.90 36.66
N ASP A 22 -23.36 -20.19 36.84
CA ASP A 22 -24.67 -20.79 36.80
C ASP A 22 -25.59 -20.42 37.98
N SER A 23 -25.05 -19.78 39.02
CA SER A 23 -25.83 -19.30 40.17
C SER A 23 -26.38 -17.89 40.00
N LEU A 24 -25.94 -17.15 38.97
CA LEU A 24 -26.39 -15.78 38.72
C LEU A 24 -27.73 -15.73 37.98
N SER A 25 -28.52 -14.70 38.28
CA SER A 25 -29.62 -14.35 37.41
C SER A 25 -29.12 -13.65 36.12
N HIS A 26 -29.90 -13.69 35.03
CA HIS A 26 -29.53 -13.03 33.78
C HIS A 26 -29.18 -11.54 33.96
N ALA A 27 -29.99 -10.81 34.77
CA ALA A 27 -29.75 -9.39 35.04
C ALA A 27 -28.48 -9.13 35.88
N GLU A 28 -28.05 -10.06 36.71
CA GLU A 28 -26.80 -10.00 37.46
C GLU A 28 -25.62 -10.30 36.51
N ALA A 29 -25.76 -11.29 35.64
CA ALA A 29 -24.77 -11.63 34.65
C ALA A 29 -24.53 -10.47 33.68
N GLU A 30 -25.59 -9.86 33.13
CA GLU A 30 -25.50 -8.67 32.24
C GLU A 30 -24.72 -7.53 32.92
N ARG A 31 -25.11 -7.17 34.14
CA ARG A 31 -24.44 -6.09 34.87
C ARG A 31 -22.97 -6.41 35.16
N GLN A 32 -22.67 -7.65 35.56
CA GLN A 32 -21.29 -8.08 35.82
C GLN A 32 -20.46 -8.07 34.55
N THR A 33 -21.01 -8.53 33.44
CA THR A 33 -20.38 -8.52 32.12
C THR A 33 -20.01 -7.10 31.69
N GLU A 34 -20.93 -6.15 31.82
CA GLU A 34 -20.66 -4.75 31.43
C GLU A 34 -19.57 -4.11 32.29
N GLN A 35 -19.63 -4.32 33.63
CA GLN A 35 -18.57 -3.82 34.53
C GLN A 35 -17.21 -4.46 34.26
N LEU A 36 -17.16 -5.74 33.92
CA LEU A 36 -15.91 -6.42 33.57
C LEU A 36 -15.34 -5.92 32.26
N ARG A 37 -16.17 -5.70 31.23
CA ARG A 37 -15.75 -5.12 29.94
C ARG A 37 -15.12 -3.75 30.12
N GLU A 38 -15.79 -2.88 30.89
CA GLU A 38 -15.29 -1.55 31.21
C GLU A 38 -13.95 -1.61 31.96
N ALA A 39 -13.84 -2.44 32.97
CA ALA A 39 -12.62 -2.59 33.74
C ALA A 39 -11.46 -3.17 32.93
N ILE A 40 -11.71 -4.20 32.10
CA ILE A 40 -10.69 -4.82 31.25
C ILE A 40 -10.20 -3.84 30.18
N ARG A 41 -11.09 -3.04 29.55
CA ARG A 41 -10.68 -1.98 28.62
C ARG A 41 -9.78 -0.93 29.30
N GLU A 42 -10.08 -0.56 30.55
CA GLU A 42 -9.23 0.36 31.32
C GLU A 42 -7.86 -0.26 31.64
N HIS A 43 -7.83 -1.52 32.07
CA HIS A 43 -6.59 -2.24 32.36
C HIS A 43 -5.73 -2.40 31.10
N ASP A 44 -6.34 -2.71 29.94
CA ASP A 44 -5.66 -2.77 28.65
C ASP A 44 -5.01 -1.42 28.31
N HIS A 45 -5.76 -0.34 28.42
CA HIS A 45 -5.24 1.00 28.13
C HIS A 45 -4.07 1.37 29.03
N ARG A 46 -4.22 1.17 30.34
CA ARG A 46 -3.15 1.48 31.28
C ARG A 46 -1.90 0.62 31.10
N TYR A 47 -2.08 -0.63 30.73
CA TYR A 47 -0.96 -1.55 30.50
C TYR A 47 -0.25 -1.24 29.17
N TYR A 48 -1.01 -1.10 28.08
CA TYR A 48 -0.43 -1.01 26.72
C TYR A 48 -0.16 0.43 26.24
N VAL A 49 -0.86 1.43 26.78
CA VAL A 49 -0.73 2.82 26.35
C VAL A 49 -0.05 3.69 27.40
N GLU A 50 -0.47 3.61 28.67
CA GLU A 50 0.08 4.43 29.76
C GLU A 50 1.31 3.79 30.45
N ALA A 51 1.58 2.50 30.23
CA ALA A 51 2.60 1.72 30.92
C ALA A 51 2.51 1.82 32.47
N ASP A 52 1.30 2.01 33.03
CA ASP A 52 0.99 2.19 34.45
C ASP A 52 -0.13 1.23 34.90
N PRO A 53 0.12 -0.10 34.94
CA PRO A 53 -0.89 -1.09 35.29
C PRO A 53 -1.40 -0.96 36.71
N LEU A 54 -2.74 -1.02 36.91
CA LEU A 54 -3.40 -0.94 38.21
C LEU A 54 -3.40 -2.27 38.96
N ILE A 55 -3.37 -3.40 38.23
CA ILE A 55 -3.47 -4.76 38.79
C ILE A 55 -2.35 -5.64 38.24
N ALA A 56 -2.07 -6.73 38.94
CA ALA A 56 -1.10 -7.72 38.48
C ALA A 56 -1.70 -8.61 37.36
N ASP A 57 -0.86 -9.11 36.44
CA ASP A 57 -1.25 -9.95 35.29
C ASP A 57 -2.16 -11.11 35.67
N ARG A 58 -1.84 -11.81 36.79
CA ARG A 58 -2.68 -12.91 37.29
C ARG A 58 -4.10 -12.48 37.64
N VAL A 59 -4.28 -11.24 38.11
CA VAL A 59 -5.61 -10.71 38.45
C VAL A 59 -6.36 -10.35 37.18
N TYR A 60 -5.67 -9.75 36.22
CA TYR A 60 -6.22 -9.50 34.89
C TYR A 60 -6.72 -10.80 34.23
N ASP A 61 -5.91 -11.87 34.24
CA ASP A 61 -6.30 -13.18 33.70
C ASP A 61 -7.60 -13.72 34.32
N LEU A 62 -7.76 -13.55 35.63
CA LEU A 62 -8.98 -13.97 36.36
C LEU A 62 -10.21 -13.17 35.91
N LEU A 63 -10.08 -11.85 35.70
CA LEU A 63 -11.16 -11.00 35.22
C LEU A 63 -11.54 -11.37 33.79
N PHE A 64 -10.55 -11.59 32.96
CA PHE A 64 -10.72 -11.94 31.56
C PHE A 64 -11.43 -13.31 31.40
N GLU A 65 -10.98 -14.33 32.16
CA GLU A 65 -11.62 -15.64 32.16
C GLU A 65 -13.07 -15.53 32.64
N ARG A 66 -13.33 -14.75 33.70
CA ARG A 66 -14.67 -14.51 34.20
C ARG A 66 -15.59 -13.86 33.19
N LEU A 67 -15.10 -12.87 32.44
CA LEU A 67 -15.86 -12.23 31.36
C LEU A 67 -16.22 -13.26 30.28
N ARG A 68 -15.25 -14.08 29.86
CA ARG A 68 -15.46 -15.12 28.85
C ARG A 68 -16.51 -16.15 29.27
N GLU A 69 -16.48 -16.60 30.53
CA GLU A 69 -17.49 -17.53 31.06
C GLU A 69 -18.89 -16.93 31.06
N LEU A 70 -19.04 -15.67 31.46
CA LEU A 70 -20.35 -14.98 31.49
C LEU A 70 -20.90 -14.79 30.08
N GLU A 71 -20.08 -14.34 29.16
CA GLU A 71 -20.49 -14.14 27.75
C GLU A 71 -20.92 -15.43 27.09
N ALA A 72 -20.19 -16.53 27.33
CA ALA A 72 -20.54 -17.84 26.78
C ALA A 72 -21.82 -18.44 27.39
N GLN A 73 -22.00 -18.31 28.72
CA GLN A 73 -23.11 -18.93 29.43
C GLN A 73 -24.45 -18.23 29.18
N TYR A 74 -24.43 -16.89 29.04
CA TYR A 74 -25.64 -16.06 28.95
C TYR A 74 -25.90 -15.47 27.57
N ASP A 75 -25.08 -15.85 26.56
CA ASP A 75 -25.14 -15.32 25.19
C ASP A 75 -25.05 -13.79 25.14
N LEU A 76 -24.08 -13.24 25.91
CA LEU A 76 -23.85 -11.80 26.06
C LEU A 76 -22.67 -11.29 25.23
N LEU A 77 -22.12 -12.10 24.31
CA LEU A 77 -20.93 -11.72 23.51
C LEU A 77 -21.26 -10.59 22.56
N GLU A 78 -20.57 -9.47 22.69
CA GLU A 78 -20.68 -8.30 21.80
C GLU A 78 -19.55 -8.23 20.77
N PRO A 79 -19.77 -7.53 19.63
CA PRO A 79 -18.75 -7.41 18.58
C PRO A 79 -17.44 -6.77 19.05
N ASP A 80 -17.48 -5.87 20.03
CA ASP A 80 -16.37 -5.10 20.59
C ASP A 80 -15.92 -5.57 21.98
N SER A 81 -16.34 -6.79 22.38
CA SER A 81 -15.89 -7.36 23.65
C SER A 81 -14.37 -7.59 23.65
N PRO A 82 -13.67 -7.28 24.77
CA PRO A 82 -12.25 -7.60 24.93
C PRO A 82 -11.95 -9.09 24.71
N THR A 83 -12.90 -9.99 24.97
CA THR A 83 -12.74 -11.45 24.80
C THR A 83 -12.64 -11.87 23.34
N ARG A 84 -13.09 -11.06 22.39
CA ARG A 84 -12.93 -11.30 20.94
C ARG A 84 -11.47 -11.17 20.46
N ARG A 85 -10.59 -10.66 21.28
CA ARG A 85 -9.14 -10.72 20.99
C ARG A 85 -8.59 -12.15 21.00
N VAL A 86 -9.33 -13.10 21.60
CA VAL A 86 -8.95 -14.51 21.69
C VAL A 86 -9.83 -15.35 20.76
N GLY A 87 -9.27 -15.84 19.66
CA GLY A 87 -9.96 -16.68 18.69
C GLY A 87 -10.53 -15.90 17.49
N GLY A 88 -9.99 -16.11 16.32
CA GLY A 88 -10.53 -15.74 15.02
C GLY A 88 -10.43 -16.97 14.13
N GLU A 89 -11.45 -17.23 13.33
CA GLU A 89 -11.34 -18.26 12.29
C GLU A 89 -10.32 -17.77 11.24
N PRO A 90 -9.49 -18.65 10.68
CA PRO A 90 -8.64 -18.31 9.55
C PRO A 90 -9.51 -17.83 8.38
N VAL A 91 -9.18 -16.69 7.79
CA VAL A 91 -9.78 -16.22 6.54
C VAL A 91 -9.13 -16.93 5.36
N GLY A 92 -9.88 -17.21 4.31
CA GLY A 92 -9.34 -17.87 3.11
C GLY A 92 -8.34 -16.99 2.38
N GLU A 93 -8.66 -15.68 2.25
CA GLU A 93 -7.85 -14.62 1.63
C GLU A 93 -8.10 -13.29 2.34
N LEU A 94 -7.16 -12.34 2.22
CA LEU A 94 -7.40 -10.96 2.63
C LEU A 94 -8.16 -10.27 1.51
N GLN A 95 -9.31 -9.68 1.84
CA GLN A 95 -10.09 -8.91 0.88
C GLN A 95 -9.42 -7.55 0.65
N THR A 96 -9.48 -7.05 -0.57
CA THR A 96 -9.13 -5.66 -0.87
C THR A 96 -10.30 -4.75 -0.53
N VAL A 97 -10.02 -3.61 0.07
CA VAL A 97 -11.03 -2.60 0.47
C VAL A 97 -10.55 -1.20 0.14
N ASP A 98 -11.48 -0.35 -0.28
CA ASP A 98 -11.23 1.07 -0.53
C ASP A 98 -10.94 1.82 0.77
N HIS A 99 -10.01 2.78 0.72
CA HIS A 99 -9.77 3.70 1.83
C HIS A 99 -10.87 4.77 1.91
N THR A 100 -11.15 5.22 3.15
CA THR A 100 -12.09 6.33 3.39
C THR A 100 -11.62 7.64 2.74
N ALA A 101 -10.30 7.82 2.65
CA ALA A 101 -9.65 8.90 1.93
C ALA A 101 -8.27 8.42 1.43
N PRO A 102 -7.71 8.98 0.34
CA PRO A 102 -6.44 8.54 -0.20
C PRO A 102 -5.29 8.58 0.83
N MET A 103 -4.56 7.49 0.98
CA MET A 103 -3.37 7.39 1.82
C MET A 103 -2.13 7.93 1.08
N LEU A 104 -2.10 9.26 0.90
CA LEU A 104 -1.06 9.94 0.15
C LEU A 104 0.34 9.73 0.75
N SER A 105 1.34 9.82 -0.11
CA SER A 105 2.76 9.89 0.27
C SER A 105 3.13 11.26 0.82
N ILE A 106 4.36 11.40 1.28
CA ILE A 106 4.96 12.63 1.77
C ILE A 106 6.26 12.84 0.98
N ASP A 107 6.50 14.04 0.49
CA ASP A 107 7.77 14.42 -0.13
C ASP A 107 8.89 14.27 0.89
N GLN A 108 10.07 13.84 0.45
CA GLN A 108 11.15 13.48 1.37
C GLN A 108 12.53 13.88 0.85
N SER A 109 13.41 14.26 1.78
CA SER A 109 14.85 14.46 1.52
C SER A 109 15.68 14.25 2.78
N GLY A 110 16.99 14.02 2.62
CA GLY A 110 17.99 14.02 3.69
C GLY A 110 18.65 15.39 3.89
N GLU A 111 18.38 16.38 3.04
CA GLU A 111 19.06 17.67 3.01
C GLU A 111 18.24 18.76 3.73
N ALA A 112 18.93 19.51 4.61
CA ALA A 112 18.28 20.61 5.35
C ALA A 112 17.82 21.76 4.43
N GLU A 113 18.42 21.91 3.24
CA GLU A 113 18.01 22.94 2.29
C GLU A 113 16.64 22.66 1.70
N ASP A 114 16.35 21.42 1.34
CA ASP A 114 15.04 21.01 0.82
C ASP A 114 13.92 21.24 1.86
N VAL A 115 14.25 21.02 3.15
CA VAL A 115 13.34 21.33 4.27
C VAL A 115 13.06 22.84 4.36
N ARG A 116 14.07 23.69 4.12
CA ARG A 116 13.88 25.15 4.06
C ARG A 116 13.06 25.56 2.84
N GLU A 117 13.32 24.96 1.67
CA GLU A 117 12.53 25.20 0.45
C GLU A 117 11.07 24.80 0.64
N PHE A 118 10.81 23.66 1.29
CA PHE A 118 9.44 23.28 1.71
C PHE A 118 8.79 24.37 2.53
N ALA A 119 9.45 24.89 3.58
CA ALA A 119 8.92 25.94 4.42
C ALA A 119 8.68 27.27 3.67
N GLU A 120 9.55 27.62 2.72
CA GLU A 120 9.38 28.80 1.87
C GLU A 120 8.20 28.66 0.91
N ARG A 121 8.03 27.48 0.32
CA ARG A 121 6.87 27.13 -0.50
C ARG A 121 5.57 27.28 0.30
N VAL A 122 5.47 26.62 1.46
CA VAL A 122 4.33 26.71 2.37
C VAL A 122 3.98 28.16 2.70
N ARG A 123 4.96 28.98 3.11
CA ARG A 123 4.73 30.39 3.44
C ARG A 123 4.26 31.21 2.25
N ARG A 124 4.79 30.95 1.05
CA ARG A 124 4.40 31.65 -0.18
C ARG A 124 2.98 31.32 -0.58
N GLU A 125 2.61 30.05 -0.56
CA GLU A 125 1.28 29.57 -0.96
C GLU A 125 0.21 30.03 0.03
N LEU A 126 0.42 29.85 1.34
CA LEU A 126 -0.53 30.31 2.35
C LEU A 126 -0.75 31.83 2.31
N ARG A 127 0.30 32.63 2.03
CA ARG A 127 0.14 34.09 1.87
C ARG A 127 -0.70 34.45 0.65
N ALA A 128 -0.62 33.67 -0.43
CA ALA A 128 -1.45 33.88 -1.62
C ALA A 128 -2.93 33.63 -1.32
N GLU A 129 -3.22 32.67 -0.44
CA GLU A 129 -4.58 32.35 0.03
C GLU A 129 -5.04 33.23 1.20
N GLY A 130 -4.20 34.16 1.69
CA GLY A 130 -4.52 35.06 2.82
C GLY A 130 -4.52 34.34 4.18
N VAL A 131 -3.88 33.20 4.28
CA VAL A 131 -3.76 32.41 5.51
C VAL A 131 -2.40 32.71 6.16
N ASP A 132 -2.39 33.02 7.44
CA ASP A 132 -1.14 33.23 8.19
C ASP A 132 -0.42 31.88 8.37
N PRO A 133 0.89 31.81 8.06
CA PRO A 133 1.67 30.63 8.32
C PRO A 133 1.74 30.35 9.83
N THR A 134 1.36 29.16 10.24
CA THR A 134 1.45 28.65 11.61
C THR A 134 2.76 27.89 11.84
N GLY A 135 3.03 27.46 13.08
CA GLY A 135 4.14 26.55 13.40
C GLY A 135 4.00 25.17 12.75
N TYR A 136 4.84 24.28 13.18
CA TYR A 136 4.88 22.91 12.69
C TYR A 136 4.73 21.91 13.85
N VAL A 137 4.24 20.73 13.53
CA VAL A 137 4.32 19.55 14.40
C VAL A 137 5.37 18.61 13.81
N CYS A 138 6.32 18.21 14.64
CA CYS A 138 7.38 17.26 14.29
C CYS A 138 7.12 15.93 14.99
N GLU A 139 7.15 14.85 14.24
CA GLU A 139 6.90 13.49 14.74
C GLU A 139 7.99 12.54 14.27
N PRO A 140 8.32 11.47 15.03
CA PRO A 140 9.18 10.42 14.52
C PRO A 140 8.57 9.82 13.24
N LYS A 141 9.40 9.60 12.24
CA LYS A 141 9.00 8.84 11.05
C LYS A 141 9.20 7.36 11.32
N PHE A 142 8.12 6.70 11.71
CA PHE A 142 8.14 5.28 12.03
C PHE A 142 8.46 4.44 10.79
N ASP A 143 9.24 3.39 11.00
CA ASP A 143 9.56 2.40 9.96
C ASP A 143 8.76 1.11 10.21
N GLY A 144 7.48 1.17 9.87
CA GLY A 144 6.49 0.13 10.06
C GLY A 144 5.62 -0.10 8.82
N ILE A 145 4.37 -0.46 9.05
CA ILE A 145 3.35 -0.66 8.04
C ILE A 145 2.20 0.30 8.30
N SER A 146 1.94 1.19 7.35
CA SER A 146 0.82 2.14 7.50
C SER A 146 -0.51 1.41 7.50
N LEU A 147 -1.38 1.85 8.40
CA LEU A 147 -2.71 1.30 8.65
C LEU A 147 -3.75 2.43 8.63
N GLU A 148 -4.87 2.22 7.97
CA GLU A 148 -6.11 2.93 8.22
C GLU A 148 -6.92 2.17 9.28
N ALA A 149 -7.45 2.86 10.29
CA ALA A 149 -8.43 2.31 11.22
C ALA A 149 -9.69 3.17 11.21
N VAL A 150 -10.83 2.55 10.92
CA VAL A 150 -12.14 3.21 10.80
C VAL A 150 -13.01 2.85 11.99
N TYR A 151 -13.48 3.87 12.69
CA TYR A 151 -14.38 3.77 13.84
C TYR A 151 -15.72 4.41 13.49
N ASP A 152 -16.79 3.72 13.84
CA ASP A 152 -18.18 4.19 13.71
C ASP A 152 -18.86 4.04 15.09
N GLU A 153 -19.49 5.08 15.57
CA GLU A 153 -20.01 5.17 16.96
C GLU A 153 -18.96 4.72 18.00
N GLY A 154 -17.71 5.11 17.78
CA GLY A 154 -16.57 4.76 18.62
C GLY A 154 -16.12 3.29 18.55
N ARG A 155 -16.68 2.45 17.69
CA ARG A 155 -16.33 1.03 17.53
C ARG A 155 -15.47 0.80 16.29
N LEU A 156 -14.39 0.02 16.41
CA LEU A 156 -13.55 -0.37 15.28
C LEU A 156 -14.36 -1.23 14.30
N GLN A 157 -14.67 -0.67 13.15
CA GLN A 157 -15.38 -1.34 12.07
C GLN A 157 -14.40 -2.04 11.14
N ARG A 158 -13.40 -1.31 10.66
CA ARG A 158 -12.46 -1.77 9.65
C ARG A 158 -11.04 -1.30 9.95
N ALA A 159 -10.05 -2.12 9.55
CA ALA A 159 -8.66 -1.71 9.46
C ALA A 159 -8.05 -2.25 8.16
N ALA A 160 -7.34 -1.41 7.42
CA ALA A 160 -6.76 -1.76 6.12
C ALA A 160 -5.28 -1.35 6.04
N THR A 161 -4.44 -2.15 5.37
CA THR A 161 -3.07 -1.75 5.03
C THR A 161 -3.11 -0.68 3.93
N ARG A 162 -2.01 0.07 3.75
CA ARG A 162 -1.96 1.17 2.79
C ARG A 162 -2.24 0.74 1.33
N GLY A 163 -1.81 -0.47 0.92
CA GLY A 163 -1.88 -0.90 -0.47
C GLY A 163 -1.24 0.10 -1.43
N ASP A 164 -1.93 0.45 -2.50
CA ASP A 164 -1.52 1.47 -3.48
C ASP A 164 -1.83 2.92 -3.02
N GLY A 165 -2.55 3.07 -1.92
CA GLY A 165 -2.99 4.33 -1.33
C GLY A 165 -4.45 4.69 -1.64
N ARG A 166 -5.14 3.94 -2.49
CA ARG A 166 -6.59 4.00 -2.71
C ARG A 166 -7.29 2.79 -2.12
N GLU A 167 -6.69 1.63 -2.33
CA GLU A 167 -7.14 0.34 -1.84
C GLU A 167 -6.05 -0.33 -1.00
N GLY A 168 -6.45 -1.20 -0.07
CA GLY A 168 -5.53 -1.97 0.76
C GLY A 168 -6.12 -3.28 1.25
N ASP A 169 -5.28 -4.17 1.81
CA ASP A 169 -5.73 -5.43 2.37
C ASP A 169 -6.57 -5.19 3.64
N ASP A 170 -7.76 -5.75 3.74
CA ASP A 170 -8.55 -5.78 4.98
C ASP A 170 -7.83 -6.65 6.03
N VAL A 171 -7.30 -6.00 7.04
CA VAL A 171 -6.62 -6.61 8.18
C VAL A 171 -7.37 -6.39 9.49
N THR A 172 -8.68 -6.19 9.43
CA THR A 172 -9.52 -5.90 10.61
C THR A 172 -9.40 -6.97 11.69
N ALA A 173 -9.44 -8.25 11.29
CA ALA A 173 -9.32 -9.36 12.22
C ALA A 173 -7.93 -9.41 12.89
N GLN A 174 -6.88 -9.05 12.17
CA GLN A 174 -5.51 -8.96 12.64
C GLN A 174 -5.31 -7.73 13.55
N ALA A 175 -5.78 -6.55 13.12
CA ALA A 175 -5.71 -5.32 13.88
C ALA A 175 -6.38 -5.43 15.25
N ARG A 176 -7.49 -6.14 15.36
CA ARG A 176 -8.14 -6.45 16.62
C ARG A 176 -7.27 -7.26 17.61
N ARG A 177 -6.15 -7.86 17.15
CA ARG A 177 -5.20 -8.61 17.97
C ARG A 177 -4.06 -7.75 18.49
N ILE A 178 -3.92 -6.53 17.99
CA ILE A 178 -2.87 -5.59 18.41
C ILE A 178 -3.42 -4.81 19.60
N PRO A 179 -2.81 -4.94 20.79
CA PRO A 179 -3.35 -4.37 22.02
C PRO A 179 -3.50 -2.84 22.00
N SER A 180 -2.58 -2.13 21.35
CA SER A 180 -2.60 -0.67 21.21
C SER A 180 -3.63 -0.13 20.20
N ILE A 181 -4.32 -1.00 19.48
CA ILE A 181 -5.45 -0.62 18.61
C ILE A 181 -6.75 -0.88 19.40
N PRO A 182 -7.42 0.16 19.93
CA PRO A 182 -8.64 -0.02 20.72
C PRO A 182 -9.77 -0.54 19.84
N GLN A 183 -10.51 -1.53 20.31
CA GLN A 183 -11.73 -1.99 19.62
C GLN A 183 -12.89 -1.02 19.83
N ARG A 184 -12.79 -0.16 20.85
CA ARG A 184 -13.71 0.92 21.13
C ARG A 184 -12.94 2.14 21.61
N LEU A 185 -13.24 3.29 21.01
CA LEU A 185 -12.70 4.58 21.45
C LEU A 185 -13.24 4.95 22.82
N ARG A 186 -12.53 5.81 23.52
CA ARG A 186 -12.84 6.29 24.87
C ARG A 186 -13.30 7.73 24.83
N GLY A 187 -13.83 8.20 25.96
CA GLY A 187 -14.19 9.59 26.14
C GLY A 187 -15.31 10.04 25.20
N ASP A 188 -15.24 11.29 24.81
CA ASP A 188 -16.19 11.92 23.90
C ASP A 188 -15.63 11.84 22.46
N SER A 189 -15.63 10.62 21.92
CA SER A 189 -15.12 10.35 20.58
C SER A 189 -16.15 10.73 19.53
N PRO A 190 -15.71 11.13 18.29
CA PRO A 190 -16.64 11.51 17.23
C PRO A 190 -17.51 10.33 16.78
N ASP A 191 -18.64 10.65 16.14
CA ASP A 191 -19.59 9.68 15.59
C ASP A 191 -18.90 8.79 14.55
N PHE A 192 -18.11 9.40 13.63
CA PHE A 192 -17.30 8.69 12.65
C PHE A 192 -15.86 9.22 12.64
N LEU A 193 -14.90 8.29 12.62
CA LEU A 193 -13.48 8.60 12.63
C LEU A 193 -12.69 7.59 11.78
N ALA A 194 -11.99 8.07 10.77
CA ALA A 194 -10.94 7.30 10.09
C ALA A 194 -9.57 7.91 10.43
N VAL A 195 -8.68 7.08 10.99
CA VAL A 195 -7.34 7.51 11.43
C VAL A 195 -6.25 6.70 10.76
N ARG A 196 -5.13 7.36 10.54
CA ARG A 196 -3.91 6.75 10.03
C ARG A 196 -2.94 6.49 11.16
N GLY A 197 -2.41 5.27 11.19
CA GLY A 197 -1.37 4.84 12.13
C GLY A 197 -0.26 4.08 11.43
N GLU A 198 0.77 3.76 12.19
CA GLU A 198 1.85 2.87 11.76
C GLU A 198 1.94 1.69 12.72
N VAL A 199 1.75 0.49 12.19
CA VAL A 199 1.97 -0.76 12.92
C VAL A 199 3.44 -1.12 12.83
N PHE A 200 4.04 -1.49 13.93
CA PHE A 200 5.46 -1.85 14.01
C PHE A 200 5.70 -2.99 15.00
N MET A 201 6.85 -3.62 14.91
CA MET A 201 7.33 -4.57 15.89
C MET A 201 8.42 -3.91 16.75
N PRO A 202 8.25 -3.78 18.07
CA PRO A 202 9.28 -3.28 18.95
C PRO A 202 10.60 -4.07 18.82
N LYS A 203 11.76 -3.40 18.96
CA LYS A 203 13.09 -4.00 18.75
C LYS A 203 13.39 -5.19 19.64
N ASP A 204 12.96 -5.14 20.90
CA ASP A 204 13.11 -6.24 21.85
C ASP A 204 12.21 -7.43 21.48
N GLY A 205 10.97 -7.17 21.11
CA GLY A 205 10.04 -8.16 20.60
C GLY A 205 10.52 -8.82 19.32
N PHE A 206 11.10 -8.06 18.39
CA PHE A 206 11.70 -8.56 17.17
C PHE A 206 12.88 -9.52 17.44
N ARG A 207 13.77 -9.16 18.38
CA ARG A 207 14.90 -10.02 18.75
C ARG A 207 14.43 -11.34 19.34
N GLU A 208 13.44 -11.30 20.22
CA GLU A 208 12.85 -12.49 20.83
C GLU A 208 12.13 -13.35 19.78
N HIS A 209 11.34 -12.73 18.91
CA HIS A 209 10.65 -13.42 17.83
C HIS A 209 11.61 -14.14 16.87
N ASN A 210 12.68 -13.46 16.43
CA ASN A 210 13.71 -14.06 15.60
C ASN A 210 14.46 -15.20 16.31
N ARG A 211 14.73 -15.06 17.61
CA ARG A 211 15.32 -16.16 18.40
C ARG A 211 14.44 -17.40 18.35
N GLN A 212 13.13 -17.24 18.56
CA GLN A 212 12.17 -18.36 18.53
C GLN A 212 12.08 -19.00 17.13
N ARG A 213 12.15 -18.19 16.05
CA ARG A 213 12.17 -18.70 14.66
C ARG A 213 13.38 -19.60 14.43
N VAL A 214 14.57 -19.12 14.80
CA VAL A 214 15.81 -19.91 14.68
C VAL A 214 15.75 -21.21 15.49
N GLU A 215 15.20 -21.17 16.73
CA GLU A 215 15.00 -22.37 17.55
C GLU A 215 14.05 -23.39 16.91
N ARG A 216 13.11 -22.94 16.06
CA ARG A 216 12.19 -23.80 15.28
C ARG A 216 12.78 -24.24 13.94
N GLY A 217 13.99 -23.77 13.58
CA GLY A 217 14.62 -24.04 12.27
C GLY A 217 14.10 -23.19 11.12
N GLU A 218 13.39 -22.10 11.45
CA GLU A 218 12.87 -21.12 10.47
C GLU A 218 13.93 -20.03 10.23
N GLU A 219 13.94 -19.43 9.04
CA GLU A 219 14.79 -18.26 8.76
C GLU A 219 14.32 -17.02 9.55
N PRO A 220 15.26 -16.28 10.17
CA PRO A 220 14.90 -15.03 10.86
C PRO A 220 14.48 -13.95 9.86
N PHE A 221 13.58 -13.07 10.28
CA PHE A 221 13.27 -11.86 9.52
C PHE A 221 14.47 -10.90 9.47
N ALA A 222 14.64 -10.20 8.36
CA ALA A 222 15.75 -9.28 8.15
C ALA A 222 15.70 -8.05 9.08
N ASN A 223 14.49 -7.55 9.38
CA ASN A 223 14.27 -6.34 10.17
C ASN A 223 12.85 -6.32 10.77
N PRO A 224 12.59 -5.38 11.72
CA PRO A 224 11.28 -5.25 12.35
C PRO A 224 10.14 -4.96 11.36
N ARG A 225 10.37 -4.14 10.33
CA ARG A 225 9.37 -3.81 9.30
C ARG A 225 8.92 -5.06 8.53
N ASN A 226 9.88 -5.89 8.07
CA ASN A 226 9.56 -7.13 7.36
C ASN A 226 8.84 -8.14 8.28
N ALA A 227 9.22 -8.20 9.56
CA ALA A 227 8.51 -9.00 10.55
C ALA A 227 7.07 -8.51 10.77
N THR A 228 6.87 -7.19 10.80
CA THR A 228 5.55 -6.57 10.89
C THR A 228 4.70 -6.89 9.67
N ALA A 229 5.22 -6.65 8.45
CA ALA A 229 4.53 -6.93 7.20
C ALA A 229 4.12 -8.39 7.06
N GLY A 230 5.07 -9.31 7.34
CA GLY A 230 4.82 -10.75 7.33
C GLY A 230 3.88 -11.25 8.45
N THR A 231 3.66 -10.43 9.48
CA THR A 231 2.75 -10.75 10.58
C THR A 231 1.35 -10.23 10.33
N ILE A 232 1.19 -8.95 9.96
CA ILE A 232 -0.13 -8.32 9.83
C ILE A 232 -0.95 -8.93 8.68
N ARG A 233 -0.28 -9.50 7.67
CA ARG A 233 -0.90 -10.17 6.52
C ARG A 233 -1.15 -11.67 6.71
N GLN A 234 -1.01 -12.20 7.93
CA GLN A 234 -1.32 -13.61 8.19
C GLN A 234 -2.82 -13.86 8.08
N LEU A 235 -3.20 -14.88 7.31
CA LEU A 235 -4.60 -15.29 7.15
C LEU A 235 -5.23 -15.77 8.46
N ASN A 236 -4.42 -16.31 9.36
CA ASN A 236 -4.84 -16.70 10.69
C ASN A 236 -4.56 -15.58 11.72
N PRO A 237 -5.56 -14.84 12.20
CA PRO A 237 -5.36 -13.76 13.16
C PRO A 237 -4.76 -14.21 14.50
N SER A 238 -4.87 -15.49 14.88
CA SER A 238 -4.27 -16.02 16.11
C SER A 238 -2.75 -15.91 16.09
N VAL A 239 -2.13 -15.99 14.92
CA VAL A 239 -0.69 -15.82 14.75
C VAL A 239 -0.25 -14.40 15.11
N VAL A 240 -1.10 -13.41 14.86
CA VAL A 240 -0.84 -12.00 15.20
C VAL A 240 -0.87 -11.79 16.71
N ALA A 241 -1.80 -12.44 17.43
CA ALA A 241 -1.93 -12.34 18.87
C ALA A 241 -0.67 -12.82 19.62
N ASP A 242 0.06 -13.78 19.06
CA ASP A 242 1.28 -14.35 19.66
C ASP A 242 2.54 -13.52 19.33
N ARG A 243 2.41 -12.43 18.58
CA ARG A 243 3.54 -11.60 18.12
C ARG A 243 3.45 -10.19 18.68
N PRO A 244 4.57 -9.61 19.14
CA PRO A 244 4.58 -8.30 19.79
C PRO A 244 4.47 -7.19 18.73
N LEU A 245 3.26 -6.93 18.24
CA LEU A 245 2.98 -5.77 17.39
C LEU A 245 2.42 -4.63 18.25
N ASP A 246 2.77 -3.40 17.84
CA ASP A 246 2.30 -2.16 18.42
C ASP A 246 1.88 -1.19 17.30
N CYS A 247 1.18 -0.10 17.64
CA CYS A 247 0.69 0.89 16.67
C CYS A 247 0.73 2.29 17.28
N PHE A 248 1.27 3.27 16.54
CA PHE A 248 1.10 4.69 16.83
C PHE A 248 0.19 5.34 15.79
N PHE A 249 -0.74 6.19 16.26
CA PHE A 249 -1.63 6.96 15.41
C PHE A 249 -1.12 8.39 15.26
N TYR A 250 -1.25 8.96 14.05
CA TYR A 250 -0.61 10.24 13.73
C TYR A 250 -1.41 11.16 12.79
N GLY A 251 -2.60 10.79 12.37
CA GLY A 251 -3.39 11.69 11.53
C GLY A 251 -4.84 11.26 11.32
N ILE A 252 -5.73 12.22 11.20
CA ILE A 252 -7.14 12.02 10.86
C ILE A 252 -7.28 12.02 9.33
N MET A 253 -7.89 10.97 8.80
CA MET A 253 -8.24 10.82 7.38
C MET A 253 -9.65 11.33 7.10
N ALA A 254 -10.61 10.99 7.97
CA ALA A 254 -11.98 11.48 7.90
C ALA A 254 -12.53 11.67 9.32
N TYR A 255 -13.41 12.68 9.48
CA TYR A 255 -14.00 13.05 10.75
C TYR A 255 -15.41 13.55 10.53
N GLU A 256 -16.39 12.93 11.21
CA GLU A 256 -17.78 13.40 11.24
C GLU A 256 -18.30 13.34 12.67
N ASP A 257 -18.96 14.40 13.10
CA ASP A 257 -19.60 14.50 14.39
C ASP A 257 -20.71 15.54 14.32
N ALA A 258 -21.87 15.26 14.93
CA ALA A 258 -23.02 16.15 14.90
C ALA A 258 -22.86 17.37 15.83
N ASP A 259 -22.08 17.24 16.89
CA ASP A 259 -22.00 18.20 17.99
C ASP A 259 -20.59 18.81 18.18
N GLN A 260 -19.55 18.21 17.59
CA GLN A 260 -18.17 18.63 17.79
C GLN A 260 -17.46 18.94 16.45
N GLU A 261 -16.63 19.96 16.44
CA GLU A 261 -15.77 20.28 15.30
C GLU A 261 -14.45 19.48 15.37
N ARG A 262 -13.91 19.13 14.22
CA ARG A 262 -12.57 18.52 14.12
C ARG A 262 -11.53 19.40 14.83
N PRO A 263 -10.58 18.84 15.57
CA PRO A 263 -9.49 19.59 16.18
C PRO A 263 -8.80 20.52 15.15
N PRO A 264 -8.57 21.81 15.48
CA PRO A 264 -8.14 22.81 14.49
C PRO A 264 -6.67 22.74 14.12
N THR A 265 -5.86 22.00 14.88
CA THR A 265 -4.42 21.85 14.64
C THR A 265 -3.99 20.38 14.72
N GLN A 266 -2.90 20.02 14.04
CA GLN A 266 -2.31 18.69 14.13
C GLN A 266 -1.91 18.34 15.58
N TRP A 267 -1.46 19.33 16.34
CA TRP A 267 -1.13 19.15 17.74
C TRP A 267 -2.36 18.82 18.61
N ASP A 268 -3.48 19.50 18.34
CA ASP A 268 -4.73 19.20 19.03
C ASP A 268 -5.30 17.83 18.61
N GLU A 269 -5.09 17.39 17.35
CA GLU A 269 -5.44 16.04 16.90
C GLU A 269 -4.69 14.97 17.71
N LEU A 270 -3.37 15.12 17.92
CA LEU A 270 -2.58 14.19 18.75
C LEU A 270 -3.08 14.16 20.19
N GLY A 271 -3.45 15.34 20.75
CA GLY A 271 -4.06 15.43 22.06
C GLY A 271 -5.39 14.66 22.14
N ALA A 272 -6.25 14.86 21.15
CA ALA A 272 -7.54 14.17 21.05
C ALA A 272 -7.37 12.64 20.90
N PHE A 273 -6.38 12.18 20.15
CA PHE A 273 -6.08 10.74 20.07
C PHE A 273 -5.85 10.12 21.44
N GLY A 274 -5.04 10.76 22.29
CA GLY A 274 -4.82 10.29 23.66
C GLY A 274 -6.12 10.26 24.48
N GLU A 275 -7.01 11.26 24.34
CA GLU A 275 -8.31 11.30 25.01
C GLU A 275 -9.26 10.20 24.49
N TRP A 276 -9.18 9.85 23.21
CA TRP A 276 -9.96 8.76 22.60
C TRP A 276 -9.35 7.38 22.82
N GLY A 277 -8.18 7.30 23.48
CA GLY A 277 -7.50 6.03 23.79
C GLY A 277 -6.68 5.45 22.63
N LEU A 278 -6.41 6.25 21.61
CA LEU A 278 -5.48 5.92 20.54
C LEU A 278 -4.05 6.20 21.00
N ASN A 279 -3.14 5.25 20.76
CA ASN A 279 -1.74 5.38 21.17
C ASN A 279 -1.00 6.38 20.27
N VAL A 280 -0.32 7.36 20.86
CA VAL A 280 0.51 8.36 20.17
C VAL A 280 1.93 8.34 20.76
N ASP A 281 2.90 8.69 19.94
CA ASP A 281 4.29 8.79 20.42
C ASP A 281 4.48 10.07 21.26
N ASP A 282 5.09 9.92 22.43
CA ASP A 282 5.34 11.01 23.40
C ASP A 282 6.47 11.96 22.99
N ARG A 283 7.18 11.67 21.89
CA ARG A 283 8.25 12.50 21.33
C ARG A 283 7.77 13.48 20.27
N ALA A 284 6.49 13.46 19.90
CA ALA A 284 5.95 14.51 19.05
C ALA A 284 6.17 15.88 19.67
N GLU A 285 6.58 16.87 18.90
CA GLU A 285 6.87 18.22 19.37
C GLU A 285 6.25 19.28 18.45
N ARG A 286 5.66 20.30 19.07
CA ARG A 286 5.18 21.47 18.36
C ARG A 286 6.26 22.54 18.34
N VAL A 287 6.63 23.01 17.16
CA VAL A 287 7.71 24.00 16.96
C VAL A 287 7.23 25.22 16.21
N ASP A 288 7.80 26.38 16.52
CA ASP A 288 7.37 27.67 15.95
C ASP A 288 7.92 27.91 14.53
N ASP A 289 9.07 27.34 14.20
CA ASP A 289 9.73 27.56 12.92
C ASP A 289 10.49 26.33 12.40
N ILE A 290 10.89 26.41 11.13
CA ILE A 290 11.55 25.30 10.45
C ILE A 290 12.99 25.03 10.98
N GLY A 291 13.61 26.01 11.61
CA GLY A 291 14.92 25.84 12.26
C GLY A 291 14.82 24.89 13.43
N ALA A 292 13.81 25.11 14.31
CA ALA A 292 13.50 24.21 15.41
C ALA A 292 13.12 22.79 14.94
N ALA A 293 12.44 22.67 13.79
CA ALA A 293 12.16 21.36 13.20
C ALA A 293 13.42 20.61 12.74
N ILE A 294 14.41 21.34 12.23
CA ILE A 294 15.72 20.79 11.87
C ILE A 294 16.48 20.33 13.12
N ASP A 295 16.49 21.16 14.17
CA ASP A 295 17.12 20.81 15.45
C ASP A 295 16.48 19.58 16.09
N TYR A 296 15.13 19.48 16.09
CA TYR A 296 14.40 18.30 16.55
C TYR A 296 14.84 17.01 15.84
N ARG A 297 15.02 17.07 14.50
CA ARG A 297 15.51 15.92 13.73
C ARG A 297 16.90 15.47 14.21
N ASP A 298 17.81 16.41 14.47
CA ASP A 298 19.18 16.09 14.90
C ASP A 298 19.18 15.51 16.32
N GLU A 299 18.34 16.02 17.22
CA GLU A 299 18.15 15.46 18.56
C GLU A 299 17.58 14.04 18.51
N LEU A 300 16.53 13.83 17.70
CA LEU A 300 15.93 12.52 17.55
C LEU A 300 16.86 11.49 16.88
N MET A 301 17.70 11.96 15.93
CA MET A 301 18.74 11.13 15.31
C MET A 301 19.76 10.66 16.36
N ALA A 302 20.16 11.52 17.28
CA ALA A 302 21.08 11.16 18.34
C ALA A 302 20.48 10.15 19.33
N ALA A 303 19.16 10.19 19.56
CA ALA A 303 18.44 9.29 20.44
C ALA A 303 17.95 8.00 19.74
N ARG A 304 18.12 7.86 18.43
CA ARG A 304 17.53 6.80 17.60
C ARG A 304 17.81 5.38 18.10
N ASP A 305 19.03 5.13 18.58
CA ASP A 305 19.45 3.80 19.00
C ASP A 305 18.85 3.39 20.36
N ASP A 306 18.43 4.37 21.18
CA ASP A 306 17.79 4.15 22.49
C ASP A 306 16.29 3.87 22.35
N LEU A 307 15.68 4.11 21.19
CA LEU A 307 14.26 3.83 20.96
C LEU A 307 14.01 2.34 20.79
N ASN A 308 12.92 1.84 21.35
CA ASN A 308 12.48 0.44 21.18
C ASN A 308 11.72 0.19 19.86
N TYR A 309 11.74 1.13 18.94
CA TYR A 309 11.18 1.02 17.60
C TYR A 309 12.13 1.64 16.57
N GLU A 310 11.96 1.29 15.28
CA GLU A 310 12.77 1.84 14.20
C GLU A 310 12.14 3.11 13.63
N ILE A 311 13.01 4.09 13.34
CA ILE A 311 12.66 5.33 12.65
C ILE A 311 13.68 5.62 11.56
N ASP A 312 13.25 6.22 10.46
CA ASP A 312 14.10 6.55 9.33
C ASP A 312 14.22 8.06 9.05
N GLY A 313 13.64 8.89 9.94
CA GLY A 313 13.62 10.34 9.85
C GLY A 313 12.61 10.95 10.80
N VAL A 314 12.18 12.16 10.47
CA VAL A 314 11.08 12.88 11.11
C VAL A 314 10.05 13.32 10.08
N VAL A 315 8.80 13.42 10.46
CA VAL A 315 7.74 14.05 9.66
C VAL A 315 7.47 15.43 10.21
N ILE A 316 7.60 16.44 9.35
CA ILE A 316 7.32 17.84 9.66
C ILE A 316 5.97 18.19 9.02
N LYS A 317 4.97 18.52 9.80
CA LYS A 317 3.62 18.84 9.34
C LYS A 317 3.29 20.30 9.64
N VAL A 318 2.60 20.96 8.74
CA VAL A 318 1.99 22.28 9.03
C VAL A 318 0.94 22.09 10.11
N ASP A 319 1.01 22.83 11.22
CA ASP A 319 0.18 22.56 12.40
C ASP A 319 -1.30 22.86 12.21
N ASN A 320 -1.66 23.93 11.47
CA ASN A 320 -3.05 24.34 11.30
C ASN A 320 -3.75 23.51 10.20
N VAL A 321 -4.88 22.85 10.55
CA VAL A 321 -5.64 21.99 9.63
C VAL A 321 -6.19 22.77 8.43
N ALA A 322 -6.76 23.95 8.64
CA ALA A 322 -7.28 24.79 7.54
C ALA A 322 -6.14 25.24 6.59
N ALA A 323 -4.94 25.46 7.12
CA ALA A 323 -3.77 25.73 6.28
C ALA A 323 -3.36 24.50 5.47
N CYS A 324 -3.46 23.29 6.02
CA CYS A 324 -3.22 22.05 5.29
C CYS A 324 -4.21 21.86 4.13
N GLU A 325 -5.49 22.15 4.37
CA GLU A 325 -6.54 22.11 3.35
C GLU A 325 -6.30 23.13 2.24
N ALA A 326 -5.91 24.37 2.59
CA ALA A 326 -5.56 25.42 1.62
C ALA A 326 -4.35 25.06 0.75
N LEU A 327 -3.35 24.37 1.29
CA LEU A 327 -2.18 23.89 0.54
C LEU A 327 -2.54 22.74 -0.42
N GLY A 328 -3.53 21.94 -0.06
CA GLY A 328 -4.02 20.83 -0.85
C GLY A 328 -3.00 19.69 -1.02
N ASN A 329 -3.26 18.87 -2.03
CA ASN A 329 -2.48 17.68 -2.34
C ASN A 329 -2.05 17.69 -3.82
N THR A 330 -1.03 16.90 -4.14
CA THR A 330 -0.75 16.46 -5.51
C THR A 330 -1.45 15.11 -5.74
N SER A 331 -1.38 14.56 -6.94
CA SER A 331 -1.88 13.20 -7.22
C SER A 331 -1.24 12.10 -6.36
N ARG A 332 -0.06 12.35 -5.79
CA ARG A 332 0.74 11.34 -5.05
C ARG A 332 1.11 11.73 -3.63
N SER A 333 1.25 13.03 -3.33
CA SER A 333 1.76 13.50 -2.03
C SER A 333 0.96 14.68 -1.48
N THR A 334 0.92 14.78 -0.14
CA THR A 334 0.41 15.98 0.52
C THR A 334 1.43 17.11 0.45
N ARG A 335 0.95 18.36 0.31
CA ARG A 335 1.79 19.57 0.24
C ARG A 335 2.04 20.19 1.61
N SER A 336 1.31 19.76 2.63
CA SER A 336 1.37 20.26 4.00
C SER A 336 2.35 19.54 4.92
N ALA A 337 2.99 18.44 4.44
CA ALA A 337 3.95 17.68 5.22
C ALA A 337 5.22 17.39 4.41
N PHE A 338 6.32 17.16 5.12
CA PHE A 338 7.62 16.81 4.56
C PHE A 338 8.35 15.81 5.46
N ALA A 339 8.94 14.78 4.89
CA ALA A 339 9.74 13.80 5.61
C ALA A 339 11.24 14.16 5.52
N TYR A 340 11.82 14.56 6.63
CA TYR A 340 13.25 14.84 6.76
C TYR A 340 13.98 13.58 7.22
N LYS A 341 14.59 12.89 6.28
CA LYS A 341 15.24 11.58 6.50
C LYS A 341 16.53 11.71 7.30
N PHE A 342 16.85 10.67 8.05
CA PHE A 342 18.19 10.49 8.58
C PHE A 342 19.16 10.09 7.47
N PRO A 343 20.45 10.41 7.62
CA PRO A 343 21.47 9.84 6.76
C PRO A 343 21.39 8.32 6.76
N ALA A 344 21.53 7.74 5.60
CA ALA A 344 21.58 6.29 5.50
C ALA A 344 22.78 5.73 6.26
N ARG A 345 22.62 4.53 6.82
CA ARG A 345 23.73 3.84 7.46
C ARG A 345 24.65 3.30 6.37
N THR A 346 25.93 3.61 6.48
CA THR A 346 26.95 3.15 5.53
C THR A 346 28.04 2.36 6.25
N GLU A 347 28.59 1.38 5.55
CA GLU A 347 29.75 0.60 6.02
C GLU A 347 30.70 0.35 4.85
N VAL A 348 31.93 0.02 5.17
CA VAL A 348 32.97 -0.23 4.17
C VAL A 348 33.25 -1.73 4.08
N THR A 349 33.26 -2.28 2.85
CA THR A 349 33.54 -3.69 2.58
C THR A 349 34.23 -3.86 1.23
N THR A 350 34.62 -5.10 0.90
CA THR A 350 35.33 -5.42 -0.35
C THR A 350 34.39 -6.16 -1.31
N ILE A 351 34.46 -5.85 -2.61
CA ILE A 351 33.78 -6.59 -3.66
C ILE A 351 34.51 -7.91 -3.92
N THR A 352 33.83 -9.03 -3.73
CA THR A 352 34.39 -10.35 -3.98
C THR A 352 34.12 -10.84 -5.41
N ASP A 353 33.00 -10.38 -6.03
CA ASP A 353 32.63 -10.69 -7.40
C ASP A 353 31.57 -9.69 -7.90
N ILE A 354 31.36 -9.61 -9.22
CA ILE A 354 30.27 -8.86 -9.83
C ILE A 354 29.53 -9.77 -10.79
N VAL A 355 28.26 -10.05 -10.52
CA VAL A 355 27.39 -10.89 -11.34
C VAL A 355 26.35 -10.03 -12.06
N VAL A 356 25.94 -10.44 -13.25
CA VAL A 356 24.91 -9.75 -14.02
C VAL A 356 23.65 -10.60 -14.05
N GLN A 357 22.59 -10.09 -13.45
CA GLN A 357 21.27 -10.73 -13.41
C GLN A 357 20.42 -10.28 -14.60
N VAL A 358 19.60 -11.20 -15.11
CA VAL A 358 18.64 -10.92 -16.19
C VAL A 358 17.25 -10.80 -15.58
N GLY A 359 16.65 -9.62 -15.67
CA GLY A 359 15.29 -9.36 -15.21
C GLY A 359 14.22 -9.86 -16.19
N ARG A 360 12.97 -9.82 -15.76
CA ARG A 360 11.78 -10.25 -16.53
C ARG A 360 11.70 -9.60 -17.92
N THR A 361 11.92 -8.31 -17.99
CA THR A 361 11.89 -7.52 -19.24
C THR A 361 13.24 -7.55 -20.01
N GLY A 362 14.12 -8.49 -19.69
CA GLY A 362 15.46 -8.58 -20.28
C GLY A 362 16.48 -7.60 -19.71
N ARG A 363 16.12 -6.72 -18.78
CA ARG A 363 17.04 -5.76 -18.18
C ARG A 363 18.19 -6.49 -17.46
N LEU A 364 19.41 -6.13 -17.82
CA LEU A 364 20.63 -6.67 -17.25
C LEU A 364 21.07 -5.80 -16.07
N THR A 365 20.95 -6.35 -14.86
CA THR A 365 21.27 -5.61 -13.62
C THR A 365 22.54 -6.20 -13.00
N PRO A 366 23.63 -5.41 -12.90
CA PRO A 366 24.84 -5.85 -12.22
C PRO A 366 24.64 -5.78 -10.69
N VAL A 367 25.12 -6.82 -10.01
CA VAL A 367 25.08 -6.96 -8.56
C VAL A 367 26.48 -7.32 -8.05
N ALA A 368 27.01 -6.49 -7.16
CA ALA A 368 28.24 -6.79 -6.47
C ALA A 368 28.00 -7.82 -5.34
N LEU A 369 28.77 -8.88 -5.31
CA LEU A 369 28.92 -9.77 -4.18
C LEU A 369 30.00 -9.21 -3.26
N LEU A 370 29.72 -9.14 -1.96
CA LEU A 370 30.53 -8.43 -0.99
C LEU A 370 31.04 -9.37 0.09
N GLU A 371 32.19 -9.05 0.67
CA GLU A 371 32.51 -9.60 1.99
C GLU A 371 31.38 -9.18 2.96
N PRO A 372 30.80 -10.15 3.73
CA PRO A 372 29.66 -9.84 4.58
C PRO A 372 29.97 -8.74 5.60
N VAL A 373 29.19 -7.67 5.62
CA VAL A 373 29.34 -6.52 6.51
C VAL A 373 28.02 -6.19 7.20
N GLN A 374 28.08 -5.68 8.44
CA GLN A 374 26.90 -5.29 9.21
C GLN A 374 26.52 -3.84 8.90
N VAL A 375 25.40 -3.65 8.19
CA VAL A 375 24.85 -2.31 7.89
C VAL A 375 23.50 -2.17 8.57
N GLY A 376 23.40 -1.28 9.55
CA GLY A 376 22.13 -1.06 10.24
C GLY A 376 21.55 -2.29 10.92
N GLY A 377 22.41 -3.16 11.49
CA GLY A 377 21.97 -4.39 12.20
C GLY A 377 21.66 -5.58 11.29
N VAL A 378 21.86 -5.45 9.97
CA VAL A 378 21.65 -6.53 8.99
C VAL A 378 22.98 -6.87 8.30
N THR A 379 23.22 -8.15 8.07
CA THR A 379 24.39 -8.61 7.29
C THR A 379 24.11 -8.39 5.80
N VAL A 380 24.88 -7.50 5.20
CA VAL A 380 24.84 -7.25 3.75
C VAL A 380 25.96 -8.00 3.08
N SER A 381 25.65 -8.88 2.13
CA SER A 381 26.59 -9.65 1.30
C SER A 381 26.41 -9.40 -0.20
N ARG A 382 25.43 -8.57 -0.59
CA ARG A 382 25.15 -8.17 -1.97
C ARG A 382 24.68 -6.73 -2.02
N ALA A 383 25.10 -5.98 -3.05
CA ALA A 383 24.63 -4.63 -3.32
C ALA A 383 24.41 -4.44 -4.82
N THR A 384 23.36 -3.69 -5.18
CA THR A 384 23.14 -3.39 -6.59
C THR A 384 24.13 -2.37 -7.12
N LEU A 385 24.50 -2.54 -8.39
CA LEU A 385 25.22 -1.54 -9.20
C LEU A 385 24.28 -0.92 -10.24
N HIS A 386 22.97 -1.07 -10.07
CA HIS A 386 21.85 -0.52 -10.83
C HIS A 386 21.91 -0.81 -12.34
N ASN A 387 22.96 -0.40 -13.03
CA ASN A 387 23.13 -0.53 -14.47
C ASN A 387 24.59 -0.35 -14.88
N PRO A 388 24.97 -0.66 -16.13
CA PRO A 388 26.34 -0.48 -16.62
C PRO A 388 26.87 0.95 -16.54
N GLY A 389 26.01 1.96 -16.72
CA GLY A 389 26.43 3.37 -16.61
C GLY A 389 26.88 3.72 -15.20
N GLU A 390 26.28 3.12 -14.17
CA GLU A 390 26.68 3.27 -12.78
C GLU A 390 28.06 2.65 -12.51
N ILE A 391 28.35 1.47 -13.06
CA ILE A 391 29.69 0.85 -13.00
C ILE A 391 30.75 1.80 -13.58
N GLU A 392 30.46 2.39 -14.75
CA GLU A 392 31.34 3.34 -15.43
C GLU A 392 31.53 4.62 -14.60
N SER A 393 30.45 5.12 -13.97
CA SER A 393 30.46 6.31 -13.11
C SER A 393 31.24 6.11 -11.82
N LEU A 394 31.03 4.96 -11.15
CA LEU A 394 31.74 4.60 -9.92
C LEU A 394 33.19 4.17 -10.18
N GLY A 395 33.49 3.68 -11.38
CA GLY A 395 34.82 3.15 -11.74
C GLY A 395 35.17 1.89 -10.98
N VAL A 396 34.19 1.04 -10.69
CA VAL A 396 34.29 -0.09 -9.76
C VAL A 396 34.64 -1.39 -10.45
N ASP A 397 35.45 -2.25 -9.77
CA ASP A 397 35.77 -3.61 -10.19
C ASP A 397 35.89 -4.57 -8.99
N VAL A 398 36.06 -5.85 -9.28
CA VAL A 398 36.28 -6.90 -8.27
C VAL A 398 37.60 -6.64 -7.51
N GLY A 399 37.54 -6.74 -6.20
CA GLY A 399 38.67 -6.47 -5.29
C GLY A 399 38.71 -5.05 -4.73
N ASP A 400 37.88 -4.13 -5.23
CA ASP A 400 37.81 -2.76 -4.71
C ASP A 400 37.14 -2.71 -3.35
N THR A 401 37.60 -1.78 -2.52
CA THR A 401 36.97 -1.45 -1.25
C THR A 401 35.92 -0.38 -1.47
N VAL A 402 34.71 -0.66 -1.13
CA VAL A 402 33.53 0.20 -1.41
C VAL A 402 32.76 0.55 -0.17
N ARG A 403 32.12 1.72 -0.19
CA ARG A 403 31.13 2.11 0.79
C ARG A 403 29.75 1.61 0.34
N VAL A 404 29.15 0.78 1.18
CA VAL A 404 27.81 0.25 0.95
C VAL A 404 26.84 1.07 1.78
N LEU A 405 25.77 1.50 1.15
CA LEU A 405 24.71 2.28 1.73
C LEU A 405 23.42 1.45 1.75
N ARG A 406 22.70 1.52 2.88
CA ARG A 406 21.36 0.98 3.02
C ARG A 406 20.44 2.12 3.41
N ALA A 407 19.71 2.65 2.44
CA ALA A 407 18.69 3.68 2.65
C ALA A 407 17.33 3.01 2.91
N GLY A 408 16.78 3.21 4.09
CA GLY A 408 15.54 2.55 4.49
C GLY A 408 15.68 1.02 4.47
N ASP A 409 14.58 0.33 4.20
CA ASP A 409 14.52 -1.13 4.24
C ASP A 409 14.79 -1.79 2.88
N VAL A 410 15.27 -1.02 1.91
CA VAL A 410 15.36 -1.43 0.52
C VAL A 410 16.77 -1.90 0.16
N ILE A 411 17.00 -2.23 -1.07
CA ILE A 411 18.16 -2.90 -1.64
C ILE A 411 19.46 -2.14 -1.33
N PRO A 412 20.48 -2.77 -0.70
CA PRO A 412 21.79 -2.15 -0.53
C PRO A 412 22.41 -1.79 -1.88
N TYR A 413 23.08 -0.65 -1.97
CA TYR A 413 23.81 -0.22 -3.16
C TYR A 413 25.19 0.35 -2.81
N ILE A 414 26.07 0.42 -3.79
CA ILE A 414 27.40 0.99 -3.64
C ILE A 414 27.31 2.50 -3.87
N GLU A 415 27.72 3.27 -2.86
CA GLU A 415 27.74 4.74 -2.91
C GLU A 415 29.01 5.26 -3.57
N GLU A 416 30.18 4.71 -3.19
CA GLU A 416 31.47 5.14 -3.69
C GLU A 416 32.53 4.04 -3.59
N VAL A 417 33.57 4.15 -4.38
CA VAL A 417 34.82 3.39 -4.22
C VAL A 417 35.71 4.13 -3.24
N VAL A 418 35.96 3.50 -2.08
CA VAL A 418 36.84 4.07 -1.02
C VAL A 418 38.29 3.83 -1.36
N GLU A 419 38.64 2.66 -1.91
CA GLU A 419 39.99 2.30 -2.34
C GLU A 419 39.88 1.48 -3.63
N ASP A 420 40.42 2.03 -4.71
CA ASP A 420 40.61 1.36 -6.00
C ASP A 420 41.83 0.43 -5.88
N THR A 421 41.54 -0.84 -5.60
CA THR A 421 42.57 -1.89 -5.44
C THR A 421 42.80 -2.62 -6.76
N SER A 422 41.82 -2.65 -7.62
CA SER A 422 41.82 -3.37 -8.91
C SER A 422 42.64 -2.60 -9.98
N GLY A 423 42.57 -1.28 -9.99
CA GLY A 423 43.15 -0.40 -11.03
C GLY A 423 42.45 -0.57 -12.39
N SER A 424 41.26 -1.13 -12.42
CA SER A 424 40.43 -1.40 -13.61
C SER A 424 38.96 -1.08 -13.33
N ILE A 425 38.15 -1.11 -14.39
CA ILE A 425 36.70 -0.96 -14.30
C ILE A 425 36.11 -2.26 -14.83
N PHE A 426 35.08 -2.79 -14.13
CA PHE A 426 34.41 -4.03 -14.52
C PHE A 426 33.92 -3.96 -15.97
N GLU A 427 34.40 -4.88 -16.80
CA GLU A 427 33.97 -4.97 -18.19
C GLU A 427 32.60 -5.66 -18.28
N PHE A 428 31.55 -4.87 -18.52
CA PHE A 428 30.20 -5.41 -18.64
C PHE A 428 30.08 -6.35 -19.84
N PRO A 429 29.38 -7.51 -19.71
CA PRO A 429 29.30 -8.52 -20.77
C PRO A 429 28.64 -7.95 -22.04
N LYS A 430 29.17 -8.36 -23.22
CA LYS A 430 28.65 -7.99 -24.55
C LYS A 430 27.55 -8.94 -25.03
N SER A 431 27.41 -10.06 -24.37
CA SER A 431 26.33 -11.03 -24.59
C SER A 431 25.64 -11.38 -23.28
N CYS A 432 24.39 -11.77 -23.38
CA CYS A 432 23.61 -12.22 -22.23
C CYS A 432 24.29 -13.41 -21.54
N PRO A 433 24.49 -13.37 -20.21
CA PRO A 433 25.19 -14.47 -19.49
C PRO A 433 24.38 -15.78 -19.48
N VAL A 434 23.11 -15.76 -19.89
CA VAL A 434 22.20 -16.91 -19.85
C VAL A 434 21.95 -17.51 -21.23
N CYS A 435 21.63 -16.66 -22.25
CA CYS A 435 21.24 -17.16 -23.57
C CYS A 435 22.21 -16.76 -24.70
N ASP A 436 23.32 -16.11 -24.38
CA ASP A 436 24.34 -15.63 -25.33
C ASP A 436 23.87 -14.63 -26.39
N SER A 437 22.62 -14.17 -26.35
CA SER A 437 22.13 -13.10 -27.26
C SER A 437 22.95 -11.83 -27.07
N PRO A 438 23.25 -11.09 -28.15
CA PRO A 438 23.96 -9.81 -28.06
C PRO A 438 23.22 -8.84 -27.14
N VAL A 439 23.94 -8.18 -26.21
CA VAL A 439 23.37 -7.17 -25.32
C VAL A 439 23.06 -5.89 -26.08
N GLU A 440 21.86 -5.40 -25.94
CA GLU A 440 21.43 -4.09 -26.46
C GLU A 440 21.61 -3.04 -25.38
N ARG A 441 22.06 -1.83 -25.77
CA ARG A 441 22.25 -0.70 -24.88
C ARG A 441 21.22 0.38 -25.19
N ASP A 442 20.56 0.88 -24.13
CA ASP A 442 19.71 2.06 -24.19
C ASP A 442 20.17 3.05 -23.12
N GLY A 443 20.94 4.04 -23.54
CA GLY A 443 21.63 4.97 -22.63
C GLY A 443 22.48 4.22 -21.60
N PRO A 444 22.26 4.43 -20.28
CA PRO A 444 23.01 3.75 -19.22
C PRO A 444 22.55 2.31 -18.99
N LEU A 445 21.44 1.90 -19.58
CA LEU A 445 20.81 0.59 -19.35
C LEU A 445 21.33 -0.45 -20.35
N ALA A 446 21.16 -1.73 -20.02
CA ALA A 446 21.47 -2.85 -20.90
C ALA A 446 20.36 -3.89 -20.86
N PHE A 447 20.06 -4.50 -22.02
CA PHE A 447 18.98 -5.44 -22.19
C PHE A 447 19.42 -6.68 -22.96
N CYS A 448 18.83 -7.82 -22.59
CA CYS A 448 18.88 -9.05 -23.35
C CYS A 448 17.63 -9.09 -24.26
N PRO A 449 17.78 -9.10 -25.60
CA PRO A 449 16.66 -9.17 -26.52
C PRO A 449 16.06 -10.56 -26.68
N GLY A 450 16.58 -11.56 -25.94
CA GLY A 450 16.17 -12.97 -26.10
C GLY A 450 14.72 -13.27 -25.71
N GLY A 451 14.00 -12.33 -25.10
CA GLY A 451 12.59 -12.53 -24.74
C GLY A 451 12.34 -13.84 -24.00
N LEU A 452 11.25 -14.50 -24.31
CA LEU A 452 10.87 -15.80 -23.74
C LEU A 452 11.80 -16.97 -24.16
N ALA A 453 12.71 -16.76 -25.13
CA ALA A 453 13.76 -17.73 -25.46
C ALA A 453 14.96 -17.66 -24.48
N CYS A 454 15.06 -16.61 -23.67
CA CYS A 454 16.04 -16.52 -22.59
C CYS A 454 15.50 -17.21 -21.35
N GLU A 455 16.20 -18.24 -20.87
CA GLU A 455 15.75 -19.06 -19.75
C GLU A 455 15.43 -18.25 -18.48
N SER A 456 16.24 -17.24 -18.14
CA SER A 456 15.97 -16.36 -17.00
C SER A 456 14.77 -15.44 -17.22
N GLN A 457 14.55 -14.96 -18.44
CA GLN A 457 13.37 -14.15 -18.74
C GLN A 457 12.10 -15.00 -18.68
N LEU A 458 12.16 -16.21 -19.22
CA LEU A 458 11.03 -17.15 -19.19
C LEU A 458 10.66 -17.52 -17.75
N GLU A 459 11.65 -17.83 -16.89
CA GLU A 459 11.39 -18.15 -15.48
C GLU A 459 10.67 -17.01 -14.76
N ARG A 460 11.17 -15.78 -14.93
CA ARG A 460 10.54 -14.59 -14.35
C ARG A 460 9.19 -14.26 -14.99
N ALA A 461 9.02 -14.54 -16.26
CA ALA A 461 7.72 -14.40 -16.93
C ALA A 461 6.69 -15.40 -16.37
N ILE A 462 7.09 -16.66 -16.14
CA ILE A 462 6.23 -17.65 -15.49
C ILE A 462 5.88 -17.23 -14.05
N GLU A 463 6.87 -16.81 -13.26
CA GLU A 463 6.63 -16.30 -11.89
C GLU A 463 5.62 -15.16 -11.86
N HIS A 464 5.74 -14.22 -12.81
CA HIS A 464 4.80 -13.10 -12.89
C HIS A 464 3.42 -13.55 -13.38
N TYR A 465 3.38 -14.39 -14.42
CA TYR A 465 2.15 -14.90 -15.01
C TYR A 465 1.23 -15.57 -13.98
N VAL A 466 1.82 -16.34 -13.05
CA VAL A 466 1.08 -17.04 -12.01
C VAL A 466 0.88 -16.22 -10.72
N SER A 467 1.51 -15.05 -10.60
CA SER A 467 1.42 -14.21 -9.41
C SER A 467 0.10 -13.46 -9.32
N ARG A 468 -0.19 -12.85 -8.16
CA ARG A 468 -1.33 -11.93 -7.96
C ARG A 468 -1.35 -10.75 -8.94
N GLY A 469 -0.20 -10.29 -9.39
CA GLY A 469 -0.11 -9.24 -10.41
C GLY A 469 -0.26 -9.76 -11.84
N GLY A 470 -0.51 -11.06 -12.03
CA GLY A 470 -0.81 -11.72 -13.29
C GLY A 470 -2.18 -12.39 -13.23
N LEU A 471 -2.22 -13.74 -13.34
CA LEU A 471 -3.46 -14.52 -13.35
C LEU A 471 -3.82 -15.15 -11.98
N ASP A 472 -3.07 -14.83 -10.91
CA ASP A 472 -3.28 -15.28 -9.53
C ASP A 472 -3.50 -16.81 -9.38
N ILE A 473 -2.63 -17.61 -10.02
CA ILE A 473 -2.68 -19.06 -9.96
C ILE A 473 -2.06 -19.53 -8.63
N GLU A 474 -2.88 -19.87 -7.67
CA GLU A 474 -2.41 -20.31 -6.36
C GLU A 474 -1.62 -21.61 -6.37
N GLY A 475 -0.73 -21.74 -5.43
CA GLY A 475 0.04 -22.99 -5.23
C GLY A 475 1.29 -23.14 -6.08
N LEU A 476 1.64 -22.16 -6.93
CA LEU A 476 2.81 -22.20 -7.81
C LEU A 476 3.78 -21.03 -7.52
N GLY A 477 4.52 -21.14 -6.43
CA GLY A 477 5.57 -20.17 -6.08
C GLY A 477 6.93 -20.47 -6.76
N PRO A 478 7.95 -19.58 -6.61
CA PRO A 478 9.25 -19.70 -7.27
C PRO A 478 9.94 -21.07 -7.07
N GLU A 479 9.88 -21.64 -5.86
CA GLU A 479 10.48 -22.95 -5.57
C GLU A 479 9.84 -24.07 -6.39
N ARG A 480 8.51 -24.07 -6.52
CA ARG A 480 7.77 -25.06 -7.28
C ARG A 480 7.97 -24.89 -8.79
N ILE A 481 8.05 -23.64 -9.27
CA ILE A 481 8.41 -23.33 -10.66
C ILE A 481 9.80 -23.90 -10.97
N GLY A 482 10.79 -23.64 -10.12
CA GLY A 482 12.13 -24.20 -10.25
C GLY A 482 12.10 -25.74 -10.29
N GLN A 483 11.36 -26.39 -9.38
CA GLN A 483 11.21 -27.84 -9.33
C GLN A 483 10.59 -28.42 -10.62
N LEU A 484 9.52 -27.80 -11.14
CA LEU A 484 8.88 -28.22 -12.40
C LEU A 484 9.83 -28.08 -13.60
N ARG A 485 10.65 -27.02 -13.62
CA ARG A 485 11.66 -26.80 -14.66
C ARG A 485 12.78 -27.82 -14.58
N GLU A 486 13.31 -28.10 -13.40
CA GLU A 486 14.32 -29.15 -13.17
C GLU A 486 13.81 -30.55 -13.56
N ALA A 487 12.51 -30.81 -13.32
CA ALA A 487 11.85 -32.03 -13.73
C ALA A 487 11.57 -32.11 -15.25
N GLY A 488 11.75 -31.00 -15.98
CA GLY A 488 11.49 -30.94 -17.42
C GLY A 488 10.01 -30.86 -17.79
N LEU A 489 9.17 -30.38 -16.88
CA LEU A 489 7.72 -30.23 -17.08
C LEU A 489 7.32 -28.82 -17.50
N LEU A 490 8.22 -27.83 -17.40
CA LEU A 490 7.89 -26.42 -17.61
C LEU A 490 8.97 -25.70 -18.43
N TYR A 491 8.82 -25.67 -19.74
CA TYR A 491 9.72 -25.00 -20.71
C TYR A 491 9.10 -23.80 -21.41
N SER A 492 7.79 -23.61 -21.26
CA SER A 492 7.04 -22.48 -21.81
C SER A 492 5.86 -22.14 -20.90
N LEU A 493 5.24 -20.95 -21.09
CA LEU A 493 4.00 -20.59 -20.39
C LEU A 493 2.88 -21.60 -20.71
N ALA A 494 2.83 -22.09 -21.95
CA ALA A 494 1.80 -23.04 -22.40
C ALA A 494 1.90 -24.41 -21.70
N ASP A 495 3.08 -24.78 -21.17
CA ASP A 495 3.26 -26.04 -20.47
C ASP A 495 2.51 -26.07 -19.12
N LEU A 496 2.25 -24.91 -18.51
CA LEU A 496 1.37 -24.82 -17.34
C LEU A 496 0.03 -25.52 -17.58
N TYR A 497 -0.57 -25.30 -18.72
CA TYR A 497 -1.88 -25.83 -19.12
C TYR A 497 -1.85 -27.29 -19.63
N ARG A 498 -0.65 -27.92 -19.65
CA ARG A 498 -0.43 -29.30 -20.03
C ARG A 498 -0.04 -30.19 -18.85
N LEU A 499 0.20 -29.59 -17.67
CA LEU A 499 0.51 -30.33 -16.44
C LEU A 499 -0.64 -31.26 -16.07
N ASP A 500 -0.33 -32.44 -15.55
CA ASP A 500 -1.32 -33.34 -15.00
C ASP A 500 -0.99 -33.77 -13.55
N VAL A 501 -2.00 -34.29 -12.86
CA VAL A 501 -1.90 -34.68 -11.44
C VAL A 501 -0.89 -35.81 -11.26
N GLU A 502 -0.83 -36.75 -12.19
CA GLU A 502 0.03 -37.93 -12.14
C GLU A 502 1.51 -37.55 -12.19
N GLU A 503 1.88 -36.58 -13.04
CA GLU A 503 3.26 -36.07 -13.13
C GLU A 503 3.66 -35.30 -11.86
N LEU A 504 2.75 -34.47 -11.32
CA LEU A 504 3.02 -33.66 -10.15
C LEU A 504 3.26 -34.52 -8.88
N ILE A 505 2.48 -35.60 -8.67
CA ILE A 505 2.62 -36.44 -7.48
C ILE A 505 3.93 -37.25 -7.46
N GLU A 506 4.62 -37.40 -8.59
CA GLU A 506 5.94 -38.05 -8.65
C GLU A 506 7.05 -37.13 -8.10
N LEU A 507 6.79 -35.86 -7.91
CA LEU A 507 7.75 -34.87 -7.41
C LEU A 507 7.75 -34.80 -5.88
N GLU A 508 8.92 -34.54 -5.29
CA GLU A 508 9.08 -34.42 -3.85
C GLU A 508 8.23 -33.24 -3.30
N GLY A 509 7.51 -33.46 -2.21
CA GLY A 509 6.68 -32.46 -1.56
C GLY A 509 5.29 -32.25 -2.18
N TRP A 510 4.92 -33.03 -3.20
CA TRP A 510 3.60 -33.00 -3.80
C TRP A 510 2.72 -34.16 -3.31
N GLY A 511 1.54 -33.82 -2.82
CA GLY A 511 0.49 -34.78 -2.50
C GLY A 511 -0.65 -34.71 -3.51
N GLU A 512 -1.48 -35.75 -3.58
CA GLU A 512 -2.63 -35.81 -4.51
C GLU A 512 -3.56 -34.59 -4.38
N LYS A 513 -3.76 -34.08 -3.15
CA LYS A 513 -4.61 -32.90 -2.91
C LYS A 513 -3.98 -31.61 -3.46
N SER A 514 -2.69 -31.36 -3.19
CA SER A 514 -2.00 -30.14 -3.66
C SER A 514 -1.83 -30.14 -5.17
N ALA A 515 -1.57 -31.29 -5.78
CA ALA A 515 -1.50 -31.43 -7.22
C ALA A 515 -2.85 -31.14 -7.89
N ARG A 516 -3.95 -31.70 -7.33
CA ARG A 516 -5.29 -31.47 -7.87
C ARG A 516 -5.73 -30.03 -7.73
N ASN A 517 -5.50 -29.38 -6.57
CA ASN A 517 -5.80 -27.97 -6.37
C ASN A 517 -5.07 -27.10 -7.41
N LEU A 518 -3.76 -27.33 -7.63
CA LEU A 518 -3.03 -26.56 -8.64
C LEU A 518 -3.61 -26.72 -10.05
N ILE A 519 -4.00 -27.94 -10.46
CA ILE A 519 -4.60 -28.15 -11.78
C ILE A 519 -5.97 -27.45 -11.88
N GLU A 520 -6.75 -27.45 -10.81
CA GLU A 520 -8.03 -26.72 -10.73
C GLU A 520 -7.82 -25.23 -10.90
N GLU A 521 -6.81 -24.63 -10.25
CA GLU A 521 -6.44 -23.20 -10.38
C GLU A 521 -5.97 -22.87 -11.81
N ILE A 522 -5.10 -23.71 -12.39
CA ILE A 522 -4.64 -23.54 -13.79
C ILE A 522 -5.82 -23.61 -14.76
N ASP A 523 -6.75 -24.55 -14.55
CA ASP A 523 -7.91 -24.70 -15.43
C ASP A 523 -8.88 -23.50 -15.28
N ALA A 524 -9.04 -22.92 -14.08
CA ALA A 524 -9.81 -21.71 -13.85
C ALA A 524 -9.19 -20.48 -14.58
N ALA A 525 -7.86 -20.44 -14.68
CA ALA A 525 -7.14 -19.37 -15.36
C ALA A 525 -7.10 -19.51 -16.91
N ARG A 526 -7.91 -20.39 -17.53
CA ARG A 526 -7.96 -20.52 -19.01
C ARG A 526 -8.74 -19.42 -19.69
N GLU A 527 -9.71 -18.84 -19.03
CA GLU A 527 -10.56 -17.76 -19.55
C GLU A 527 -10.39 -16.51 -18.66
N PRO A 528 -9.19 -15.90 -18.64
CA PRO A 528 -8.93 -14.75 -17.79
C PRO A 528 -9.54 -13.45 -18.39
N PRO A 529 -9.86 -12.44 -17.59
CA PRO A 529 -10.14 -11.10 -18.06
C PRO A 529 -9.01 -10.57 -18.97
N LEU A 530 -9.36 -9.81 -20.01
CA LEU A 530 -8.38 -9.37 -21.01
C LEU A 530 -7.27 -8.50 -20.41
N ASP A 531 -7.60 -7.58 -19.52
CA ASP A 531 -6.65 -6.71 -18.82
C ASP A 531 -5.66 -7.50 -17.96
N SER A 532 -6.16 -8.48 -17.19
CA SER A 532 -5.34 -9.39 -16.39
C SER A 532 -4.41 -10.23 -17.24
N PHE A 533 -4.89 -10.69 -18.42
CA PHE A 533 -4.08 -11.44 -19.36
C PHE A 533 -2.96 -10.56 -19.98
N LEU A 534 -3.29 -9.34 -20.42
CA LEU A 534 -2.30 -8.39 -20.93
C LEU A 534 -1.22 -8.06 -19.90
N THR A 535 -1.62 -7.85 -18.65
CA THR A 535 -0.70 -7.66 -17.53
C THR A 535 0.20 -8.89 -17.32
N ALA A 536 -0.39 -10.08 -17.33
CA ALA A 536 0.33 -11.36 -17.14
C ALA A 536 1.37 -11.64 -18.25
N LEU A 537 1.13 -11.19 -19.48
CA LEU A 537 2.09 -11.32 -20.58
C LEU A 537 3.39 -10.53 -20.36
N SER A 538 3.44 -9.65 -19.37
CA SER A 538 4.64 -8.86 -19.05
C SER A 538 5.13 -7.96 -20.19
N ILE A 539 4.23 -7.38 -20.95
CA ILE A 539 4.56 -6.40 -21.99
C ILE A 539 5.31 -5.23 -21.34
N PRO A 540 6.50 -4.84 -21.82
CA PRO A 540 7.24 -3.73 -21.25
C PRO A 540 6.42 -2.44 -21.20
N GLU A 541 6.48 -1.71 -20.07
CA GLU A 541 5.76 -0.46 -19.78
C GLU A 541 4.22 -0.60 -19.73
N VAL A 542 3.66 -1.80 -19.86
CA VAL A 542 2.24 -2.08 -19.66
C VAL A 542 2.04 -2.65 -18.23
N GLY A 543 1.44 -1.85 -17.37
CA GLY A 543 0.98 -2.25 -16.03
C GLY A 543 -0.53 -2.49 -16.02
N GLY A 544 -1.10 -2.77 -14.83
CA GLY A 544 -2.54 -3.05 -14.68
C GLY A 544 -3.43 -1.92 -15.25
N SER A 545 -3.16 -0.64 -14.89
CA SER A 545 -3.94 0.50 -15.41
C SER A 545 -3.91 0.59 -16.95
N THR A 546 -2.72 0.54 -17.54
CA THR A 546 -2.58 0.58 -19.01
C THR A 546 -3.25 -0.63 -19.69
N ALA A 547 -3.19 -1.81 -19.04
CA ALA A 547 -3.84 -3.02 -19.54
C ALA A 547 -5.37 -2.91 -19.49
N THR A 548 -5.92 -2.27 -18.46
CA THR A 548 -7.35 -2.00 -18.33
C THR A 548 -7.82 -1.05 -19.44
N GLU A 549 -7.09 0.05 -19.69
CA GLU A 549 -7.42 0.98 -20.78
C GLU A 549 -7.35 0.31 -22.16
N LEU A 550 -6.29 -0.50 -22.41
CA LEU A 550 -6.18 -1.29 -23.64
C LEU A 550 -7.34 -2.29 -23.81
N ALA A 551 -7.77 -2.92 -22.73
CA ALA A 551 -8.87 -3.87 -22.76
C ALA A 551 -10.22 -3.18 -23.01
N ALA A 552 -10.43 -2.01 -22.42
CA ALA A 552 -11.63 -1.19 -22.63
C ALA A 552 -11.72 -0.68 -24.08
N GLU A 553 -10.61 -0.14 -24.62
CA GLU A 553 -10.59 0.43 -25.99
C GLU A 553 -10.71 -0.63 -27.07
N PHE A 554 -9.93 -1.73 -26.96
CA PHE A 554 -9.86 -2.73 -28.04
C PHE A 554 -10.81 -3.91 -27.87
N GLY A 555 -11.34 -4.15 -26.69
CA GLY A 555 -12.33 -5.20 -26.38
C GLY A 555 -11.87 -6.64 -26.58
N SER A 556 -10.78 -6.90 -27.31
CA SER A 556 -10.29 -8.25 -27.58
C SER A 556 -8.78 -8.31 -27.78
N LEU A 557 -8.18 -9.44 -27.42
CA LEU A 557 -6.76 -9.70 -27.62
C LEU A 557 -6.36 -9.54 -29.11
N GLU A 558 -7.21 -10.00 -30.04
CA GLU A 558 -6.95 -9.91 -31.48
C GLU A 558 -6.88 -8.45 -31.96
N ALA A 559 -7.73 -7.58 -31.43
CA ALA A 559 -7.73 -6.16 -31.73
C ALA A 559 -6.45 -5.49 -31.21
N VAL A 560 -6.05 -5.73 -29.96
CA VAL A 560 -4.78 -5.21 -29.38
C VAL A 560 -3.57 -5.65 -30.21
N ILE A 561 -3.51 -6.91 -30.60
CA ILE A 561 -2.41 -7.45 -31.40
C ILE A 561 -2.32 -6.77 -32.78
N ASN A 562 -3.44 -6.44 -33.39
CA ASN A 562 -3.50 -5.89 -34.75
C ASN A 562 -3.51 -4.36 -34.76
N ALA A 563 -3.70 -3.69 -33.62
CA ALA A 563 -3.70 -2.25 -33.51
C ALA A 563 -2.38 -1.65 -34.04
N ASP A 564 -2.44 -0.61 -34.82
CA ASP A 564 -1.26 0.10 -35.22
C ASP A 564 -0.78 1.10 -34.15
N ARG A 565 0.34 1.78 -34.43
CA ARG A 565 0.93 2.68 -33.43
C ARG A 565 0.03 3.90 -33.18
N GLU A 566 -0.66 4.42 -34.19
CA GLU A 566 -1.52 5.61 -34.07
C GLU A 566 -2.78 5.25 -33.24
N GLU A 567 -3.33 4.06 -33.41
CA GLU A 567 -4.44 3.51 -32.65
C GLU A 567 -4.04 3.28 -31.16
N LEU A 568 -2.85 2.74 -30.92
CA LEU A 568 -2.32 2.55 -29.56
C LEU A 568 -2.04 3.88 -28.85
N GLU A 569 -1.51 4.90 -29.56
CA GLU A 569 -1.24 6.23 -29.00
C GLU A 569 -2.54 7.03 -28.70
N ALA A 570 -3.69 6.60 -29.22
CA ALA A 570 -4.99 7.19 -28.92
C ALA A 570 -5.59 6.71 -27.59
N VAL A 571 -5.08 5.61 -27.02
CA VAL A 571 -5.51 5.09 -25.73
C VAL A 571 -4.96 5.96 -24.60
N ASP A 572 -5.78 6.25 -23.59
CA ASP A 572 -5.35 7.01 -22.43
C ASP A 572 -4.17 6.32 -21.70
N ASP A 573 -3.25 7.10 -21.17
CA ASP A 573 -1.98 6.64 -20.54
C ASP A 573 -1.01 5.89 -21.49
N VAL A 574 -1.30 5.79 -22.80
CA VAL A 574 -0.41 5.18 -23.81
C VAL A 574 0.31 6.23 -24.64
N GLY A 575 1.50 6.60 -24.22
CA GLY A 575 2.37 7.51 -25.00
C GLY A 575 3.16 6.79 -26.10
N PRO A 576 3.89 7.55 -26.97
CA PRO A 576 4.65 6.99 -28.09
C PRO A 576 5.64 5.89 -27.72
N ILE A 577 6.22 5.94 -26.50
CA ILE A 577 7.17 4.92 -26.00
C ILE A 577 6.44 3.63 -25.66
N VAL A 578 5.29 3.73 -24.99
CA VAL A 578 4.48 2.56 -24.59
C VAL A 578 3.93 1.87 -25.84
N ALA A 579 3.37 2.63 -26.80
CA ALA A 579 2.88 2.13 -28.06
C ALA A 579 3.97 1.38 -28.86
N GLU A 580 5.20 1.93 -28.90
CA GLU A 580 6.35 1.26 -29.51
C GLU A 580 6.67 -0.07 -28.81
N LYS A 581 6.67 -0.11 -27.47
CA LYS A 581 6.94 -1.34 -26.71
C LYS A 581 5.86 -2.41 -26.89
N ILE A 582 4.60 -2.02 -26.98
CA ILE A 582 3.50 -2.94 -27.29
C ILE A 582 3.70 -3.56 -28.69
N ARG A 583 3.99 -2.74 -29.69
CA ARG A 583 4.27 -3.23 -31.06
C ARG A 583 5.49 -4.14 -31.11
N ASP A 584 6.61 -3.72 -30.52
CA ASP A 584 7.84 -4.52 -30.44
C ASP A 584 7.59 -5.89 -29.81
N PHE A 585 6.76 -5.95 -28.76
CA PHE A 585 6.42 -7.19 -28.10
C PHE A 585 5.66 -8.15 -29.02
N PHE A 586 4.60 -7.68 -29.69
CA PHE A 586 3.79 -8.53 -30.57
C PHE A 586 4.44 -8.79 -31.94
N ASP A 587 5.36 -7.94 -32.39
CA ASP A 587 6.11 -8.14 -33.65
C ASP A 587 7.33 -9.05 -33.47
N THR A 588 7.77 -9.31 -32.21
CA THR A 588 8.85 -10.23 -31.90
C THR A 588 8.42 -11.68 -32.17
N PRO A 589 9.08 -12.43 -33.08
CA PRO A 589 8.64 -13.77 -33.48
C PRO A 589 8.55 -14.77 -32.31
N GLU A 590 9.45 -14.67 -31.35
CA GLU A 590 9.51 -15.54 -30.18
C GLU A 590 8.33 -15.32 -29.23
N ASN A 591 7.96 -14.06 -28.98
CA ASN A 591 6.81 -13.71 -28.18
C ASN A 591 5.51 -14.13 -28.87
N ARG A 592 5.43 -13.91 -30.19
CA ARG A 592 4.28 -14.34 -30.99
C ARG A 592 4.09 -15.84 -30.96
N ALA A 593 5.18 -16.61 -31.12
CA ALA A 593 5.13 -18.06 -31.03
C ALA A 593 4.68 -18.55 -29.63
N ALA A 594 5.16 -17.92 -28.56
CA ALA A 594 4.76 -18.25 -27.20
C ALA A 594 3.26 -17.94 -26.95
N LEU A 595 2.77 -16.83 -27.49
CA LEU A 595 1.35 -16.48 -27.43
C LEU A 595 0.47 -17.47 -28.23
N ASP A 596 0.90 -17.83 -29.46
CA ASP A 596 0.19 -18.81 -30.27
C ASP A 596 0.16 -20.20 -29.58
N GLU A 597 1.20 -20.58 -28.84
CA GLU A 597 1.24 -21.80 -28.03
C GLU A 597 0.28 -21.74 -26.84
N LEU A 598 0.16 -20.60 -26.14
CA LEU A 598 -0.81 -20.39 -25.08
C LEU A 598 -2.25 -20.56 -25.56
N LEU A 599 -2.58 -19.88 -26.67
CA LEU A 599 -3.91 -19.97 -27.29
C LEU A 599 -4.20 -21.42 -27.77
N ALA A 600 -3.20 -22.10 -28.32
CA ALA A 600 -3.33 -23.51 -28.73
C ALA A 600 -3.47 -24.47 -27.52
N ALA A 601 -2.95 -24.10 -26.34
CA ALA A 601 -3.12 -24.87 -25.10
C ALA A 601 -4.50 -24.63 -24.45
N GLY A 602 -5.35 -23.77 -25.05
CA GLY A 602 -6.73 -23.55 -24.63
C GLY A 602 -6.94 -22.33 -23.73
N VAL A 603 -5.97 -21.41 -23.68
CA VAL A 603 -6.16 -20.11 -23.05
C VAL A 603 -6.98 -19.22 -23.98
N ALA A 604 -8.06 -18.64 -23.49
CA ALA A 604 -8.98 -17.81 -24.28
C ALA A 604 -9.41 -16.59 -23.44
N PRO A 605 -8.61 -15.50 -23.47
CA PRO A 605 -8.96 -14.30 -22.70
C PRO A 605 -10.36 -13.79 -23.08
N GLU A 606 -11.12 -13.39 -22.07
CA GLU A 606 -12.47 -12.86 -22.24
C GLU A 606 -12.46 -11.62 -23.13
N SER A 607 -13.42 -11.52 -24.03
CA SER A 607 -13.63 -10.29 -24.79
C SER A 607 -14.54 -9.36 -23.99
N VAL A 608 -14.13 -8.11 -23.86
CA VAL A 608 -14.96 -7.05 -23.29
C VAL A 608 -15.88 -6.55 -24.39
N GLU A 609 -17.18 -6.45 -24.15
CA GLU A 609 -18.05 -5.72 -25.07
C GLU A 609 -17.56 -4.26 -25.04
N VAL A 610 -16.89 -3.83 -26.10
CA VAL A 610 -16.67 -2.42 -26.34
C VAL A 610 -18.05 -1.91 -26.72
N ASP A 611 -18.70 -1.18 -25.82
CA ASP A 611 -19.82 -0.36 -26.19
C ASP A 611 -19.28 0.53 -27.33
N GLU A 612 -19.83 0.37 -28.55
CA GLU A 612 -19.59 1.36 -29.61
C GLU A 612 -19.93 2.69 -28.94
N ALA A 613 -18.88 3.51 -28.67
CA ALA A 613 -19.07 4.78 -28.00
C ALA A 613 -20.25 5.45 -28.69
N ALA A 614 -21.29 5.70 -27.93
CA ALA A 614 -22.44 6.37 -28.43
C ALA A 614 -21.96 7.80 -28.70
N ASP A 615 -21.61 8.09 -29.96
CA ASP A 615 -21.01 9.36 -30.41
C ASP A 615 -22.04 10.52 -30.45
N GLU A 616 -23.16 10.40 -29.67
CA GLU A 616 -24.23 11.38 -29.71
C GLU A 616 -23.79 12.76 -29.22
N LEU A 617 -22.76 12.81 -28.37
CA LEU A 617 -22.21 14.06 -27.81
C LEU A 617 -20.79 14.37 -28.30
N ASP A 618 -20.30 13.68 -29.36
CA ASP A 618 -18.94 13.86 -29.89
C ASP A 618 -18.61 15.33 -30.16
N GLY A 619 -17.42 15.73 -29.73
CA GLY A 619 -16.87 17.06 -29.92
C GLY A 619 -17.43 18.11 -28.97
N LEU A 620 -18.33 17.77 -28.05
CA LEU A 620 -18.82 18.68 -26.99
C LEU A 620 -17.96 18.60 -25.74
N THR A 621 -17.76 19.74 -25.08
CA THR A 621 -17.03 19.82 -23.82
C THR A 621 -17.92 20.40 -22.72
N PHE A 622 -18.10 19.64 -21.64
CA PHE A 622 -18.94 20.00 -20.51
C PHE A 622 -18.10 20.35 -19.28
N VAL A 623 -18.60 21.31 -18.48
CA VAL A 623 -18.11 21.62 -17.13
C VAL A 623 -19.27 21.63 -16.17
N PHE A 624 -19.14 20.95 -15.05
CA PHE A 624 -20.18 20.86 -14.03
C PHE A 624 -19.84 21.69 -12.79
N THR A 625 -20.86 22.36 -12.20
CA THR A 625 -20.69 23.15 -10.97
C THR A 625 -21.98 23.20 -10.15
N GLY A 626 -21.85 23.22 -8.82
CA GLY A 626 -22.99 23.11 -7.91
C GLY A 626 -23.34 21.68 -7.56
N SER A 627 -24.45 21.49 -6.83
CA SER A 627 -24.98 20.16 -6.50
C SER A 627 -26.05 19.78 -7.52
N LEU A 628 -25.84 18.68 -8.23
CA LEU A 628 -26.78 18.09 -9.18
C LEU A 628 -27.62 17.01 -8.48
N SER A 629 -28.63 16.50 -9.15
CA SER A 629 -29.45 15.36 -8.67
C SER A 629 -28.64 14.04 -8.61
N VAL A 630 -27.55 13.93 -9.37
CA VAL A 630 -26.55 12.86 -9.34
C VAL A 630 -25.21 13.42 -8.86
N SER A 631 -24.23 12.54 -8.56
CA SER A 631 -22.88 13.02 -8.27
C SER A 631 -22.25 13.69 -9.51
N ARG A 632 -21.31 14.63 -9.29
CA ARG A 632 -20.61 15.24 -10.44
C ARG A 632 -19.75 14.26 -11.21
N GLY A 633 -19.27 13.21 -10.54
CA GLY A 633 -18.56 12.09 -11.19
C GLY A 633 -19.50 11.38 -12.14
N ASP A 634 -20.64 10.90 -11.67
CA ASP A 634 -21.62 10.18 -12.51
C ASP A 634 -22.11 11.03 -13.70
N ALA A 635 -22.23 12.36 -13.50
CA ALA A 635 -22.59 13.28 -14.60
C ALA A 635 -21.46 13.42 -15.63
N GLN A 636 -20.19 13.38 -15.21
CA GLN A 636 -19.02 13.39 -16.08
C GLN A 636 -18.91 12.06 -16.83
N ASP A 637 -18.98 10.96 -16.12
CA ASP A 637 -18.89 9.62 -16.69
C ASP A 637 -20.00 9.37 -17.74
N LEU A 638 -21.22 9.90 -17.49
CA LEU A 638 -22.33 9.79 -18.44
C LEU A 638 -22.02 10.51 -19.76
N VAL A 639 -21.52 11.75 -19.73
CA VAL A 639 -21.26 12.48 -20.98
C VAL A 639 -20.03 11.95 -21.71
N GLU A 640 -19.01 11.46 -20.96
CA GLU A 640 -17.82 10.81 -21.50
C GLU A 640 -18.17 9.48 -22.17
N ALA A 641 -19.07 8.69 -21.58
CA ALA A 641 -19.58 7.46 -22.19
C ALA A 641 -20.32 7.68 -23.53
N HIS A 642 -20.78 8.93 -23.80
CA HIS A 642 -21.44 9.32 -25.04
C HIS A 642 -20.57 10.21 -25.96
N GLY A 643 -19.23 10.16 -25.81
CA GLY A 643 -18.27 10.79 -26.70
C GLY A 643 -17.94 12.25 -26.40
N ALA A 644 -18.47 12.85 -25.30
CA ALA A 644 -18.13 14.22 -24.91
C ALA A 644 -16.89 14.27 -24.00
N ASN A 645 -16.30 15.45 -23.86
CA ASN A 645 -15.26 15.72 -22.88
C ASN A 645 -15.85 16.38 -21.62
N ALA A 646 -15.48 15.90 -20.41
CA ALA A 646 -15.79 16.57 -19.17
C ALA A 646 -14.52 17.18 -18.55
N THR A 647 -14.56 18.50 -18.24
CA THR A 647 -13.38 19.19 -17.69
C THR A 647 -13.68 19.89 -16.36
N GLY A 648 -12.65 19.98 -15.51
CA GLY A 648 -12.77 20.60 -14.18
C GLY A 648 -12.86 22.14 -14.20
N SER A 649 -12.48 22.81 -15.31
CA SER A 649 -12.42 24.27 -15.43
C SER A 649 -12.98 24.74 -16.75
N VAL A 650 -13.62 25.91 -16.74
CA VAL A 650 -14.15 26.56 -17.94
C VAL A 650 -13.03 27.20 -18.75
N SER A 651 -13.04 26.99 -20.08
CA SER A 651 -12.09 27.57 -21.01
C SER A 651 -12.81 27.97 -22.32
N GLY A 652 -12.09 28.56 -23.26
CA GLY A 652 -12.63 28.88 -24.60
C GLY A 652 -13.02 27.67 -25.46
N ASN A 653 -12.71 26.44 -25.04
CA ASN A 653 -13.09 25.19 -25.67
C ASN A 653 -14.29 24.51 -24.95
N THR A 654 -14.84 25.12 -23.92
CA THR A 654 -16.01 24.59 -23.21
C THR A 654 -17.28 25.00 -23.94
N ASP A 655 -18.15 24.04 -24.24
CA ASP A 655 -19.44 24.31 -24.91
C ASP A 655 -20.54 24.59 -23.91
N TYR A 656 -20.58 23.85 -22.80
CA TYR A 656 -21.62 23.97 -21.78
C TYR A 656 -21.05 24.01 -20.37
N LEU A 657 -21.52 24.97 -19.57
CA LEU A 657 -21.39 24.95 -18.12
C LEU A 657 -22.73 24.54 -17.52
N VAL A 658 -22.80 23.31 -17.00
CA VAL A 658 -23.99 22.79 -16.31
C VAL A 658 -23.96 23.23 -14.85
N ILE A 659 -25.04 23.90 -14.40
CA ILE A 659 -25.16 24.43 -13.06
C ILE A 659 -26.26 23.69 -12.26
N GLY A 660 -25.89 23.15 -11.12
CA GLY A 660 -26.81 22.66 -10.11
C GLY A 660 -27.07 23.69 -9.00
N ASP A 661 -27.55 23.24 -7.84
CA ASP A 661 -27.77 24.08 -6.67
C ASP A 661 -26.46 24.65 -6.12
N ASN A 662 -26.46 25.93 -5.73
CA ASN A 662 -25.29 26.67 -5.20
C ASN A 662 -24.02 26.60 -6.09
N PRO A 663 -24.11 26.94 -7.38
CA PRO A 663 -22.99 26.85 -8.29
C PRO A 663 -21.85 27.81 -7.93
N GLY A 664 -20.60 27.39 -8.15
CA GLY A 664 -19.43 28.20 -7.88
C GLY A 664 -19.37 29.47 -8.74
N GLN A 665 -19.28 30.63 -8.10
CA GLN A 665 -19.29 31.94 -8.78
C GLN A 665 -18.17 32.09 -9.82
N ARG A 666 -16.97 31.58 -9.50
CA ARG A 666 -15.80 31.64 -10.40
C ARG A 666 -16.07 31.00 -11.76
N LYS A 667 -16.60 29.76 -11.77
CA LYS A 667 -16.90 29.07 -13.04
C LYS A 667 -17.98 29.79 -13.87
N GLN A 668 -18.95 30.46 -13.19
CA GLN A 668 -19.94 31.28 -13.90
C GLN A 668 -19.31 32.55 -14.49
N ASP A 669 -18.39 33.20 -13.76
CA ASP A 669 -17.66 34.36 -14.26
C ASP A 669 -16.75 33.97 -15.43
N ASP A 670 -16.05 32.84 -15.33
CA ASP A 670 -15.22 32.29 -16.40
C ASP A 670 -16.06 31.93 -17.64
N ALA A 671 -17.29 31.40 -17.47
CA ALA A 671 -18.19 31.10 -18.57
C ALA A 671 -18.66 32.36 -19.28
N ALA A 672 -18.97 33.44 -18.52
CA ALA A 672 -19.34 34.73 -19.08
C ALA A 672 -18.17 35.41 -19.81
N GLU A 673 -16.92 35.24 -19.37
CA GLU A 673 -15.72 35.75 -20.03
C GLU A 673 -15.40 35.02 -21.34
N ASN A 674 -15.69 33.71 -21.41
CA ASN A 674 -15.40 32.86 -22.58
C ASN A 674 -16.61 32.65 -23.50
N ASP A 675 -17.76 33.31 -23.26
CA ASP A 675 -19.01 33.20 -24.04
C ASP A 675 -19.58 31.75 -24.07
N VAL A 676 -19.37 30.98 -22.97
CA VAL A 676 -19.80 29.56 -22.79
C VAL A 676 -21.29 29.54 -22.42
N ALA A 677 -22.04 28.61 -23.00
CA ALA A 677 -23.45 28.42 -22.71
C ALA A 677 -23.63 27.88 -21.27
N VAL A 678 -24.36 28.63 -20.42
CA VAL A 678 -24.69 28.19 -19.08
C VAL A 678 -26.09 27.58 -19.09
N VAL A 679 -26.20 26.31 -18.68
CA VAL A 679 -27.46 25.55 -18.63
C VAL A 679 -27.72 25.04 -17.22
N ASP A 680 -28.98 25.01 -16.81
CA ASP A 680 -29.35 24.32 -15.58
C ASP A 680 -29.56 22.82 -15.83
N GLU A 681 -29.78 22.05 -14.77
CA GLU A 681 -29.93 20.60 -14.84
C GLU A 681 -31.14 20.16 -15.67
N ASP A 682 -32.23 20.94 -15.68
CA ASP A 682 -33.42 20.63 -16.48
C ASP A 682 -33.14 20.78 -17.99
N VAL A 683 -32.43 21.87 -18.38
CA VAL A 683 -32.01 22.07 -19.77
C VAL A 683 -30.95 21.08 -20.21
N PHE A 684 -30.06 20.70 -19.31
CA PHE A 684 -29.10 19.63 -19.56
C PHE A 684 -29.78 18.29 -19.81
N ALA A 685 -30.77 17.92 -18.99
CA ALA A 685 -31.58 16.73 -19.19
C ALA A 685 -32.35 16.75 -20.55
N GLU A 686 -32.87 17.93 -20.96
CA GLU A 686 -33.51 18.09 -22.27
C GLU A 686 -32.49 17.88 -23.42
N LEU A 687 -31.26 18.40 -23.27
CA LEU A 687 -30.18 18.25 -24.26
C LEU A 687 -29.79 16.78 -24.42
N LEU A 688 -29.64 16.05 -23.32
CA LEU A 688 -29.37 14.62 -23.31
C LEU A 688 -30.51 13.81 -23.95
N ALA A 689 -31.77 14.16 -23.58
CA ALA A 689 -32.96 13.50 -24.14
C ALA A 689 -33.11 13.70 -25.67
N ASP A 690 -32.72 14.87 -26.19
CA ASP A 690 -32.69 15.15 -27.65
C ASP A 690 -31.67 14.26 -28.37
N CYS A 691 -30.61 13.83 -27.67
CA CYS A 691 -29.61 12.87 -28.12
C CYS A 691 -29.98 11.40 -27.80
N GLY A 692 -31.12 11.16 -27.15
CA GLY A 692 -31.57 9.81 -26.80
C GLY A 692 -31.00 9.26 -25.48
N ILE A 693 -30.29 10.10 -24.74
CA ILE A 693 -29.64 9.74 -23.45
C ILE A 693 -30.60 10.05 -22.30
N GLU A 694 -30.79 9.11 -21.37
CA GLU A 694 -31.67 9.26 -20.22
C GLU A 694 -30.91 9.84 -19.02
N TRP A 695 -31.36 11.03 -18.55
CA TRP A 695 -30.88 11.63 -17.31
C TRP A 695 -31.78 11.20 -16.15
N SER A 696 -31.30 10.38 -15.22
CA SER A 696 -32.06 9.86 -14.08
C SER A 696 -31.27 9.94 -12.78
N PRO A 697 -31.92 10.32 -11.66
CA PRO A 697 -31.29 10.28 -10.33
C PRO A 697 -31.01 8.87 -9.79
N GLU A 698 -31.33 7.81 -10.56
CA GLU A 698 -31.08 6.41 -10.22
C GLU A 698 -29.81 5.84 -10.93
N LEU A 699 -29.02 6.73 -11.56
CA LEU A 699 -27.71 6.39 -12.15
C LEU A 699 -26.64 6.21 -11.09
#